data_6dd1d841def57c6385c35a3ed6deb889
#
_entry.id   6dd1d841def57c6385c35a3ed6deb889
#
_cell.length_a   1.000
_cell.length_b   1.000
_cell.length_c   1.000
_cell.angle_alpha   90.00
_cell.angle_beta   90.00
_cell.angle_gamma   90.00
#
_symmetry.space_group_name_H-M   'P 1'
#
loop_
_entity.id
_entity.type
_entity.pdbx_description
1 polymer ?
#
loop_
_entity_poly.entity_id
_entity_poly.type
_entity_poly.pdbx_seq_one_letter_code
_entity_poly.pdbx_strand_id
1 'polypeptide(L)'
;MKHSSSIPFILLSCLAPFAAQAGRPLMPEDWYRFQTVSHLTVAPDGAAVAYLVTSYDKASDESRDALWTVDWSGTHGMQLTHGESVSEPRFSPDGRYVSFLSARPASAATQLWVLDRRGGKPRQISYVKGEIVSYAWSPDAKRVVLVMRAREDSAAPKPLVIDAYHFKEDGEGYLTAQWRSHLYLLDVASGACDAITSDPERVDSLPQFSPDGRQIAYVSNHTRDPRSAGIDEVYLVAASRGAKPTRLLSTWSPNEQHIQWSPDGTLIAFLQGDELKYNAYIMDQLAVAQVNSGRVRVLTGKLDREVSSPLFASDGRSIQFSVEDDGLQYPAQVVLASGAIERLGGPMVVHEISSAKDHTAVLVSGDRSPPEVYALENKRLRPLSAHNRTLFAELSLGTLEDISFKSRDGTEIHGQMVKPPDFVKDRRYPTILWIHGGPNLQDDHSLELAGYAPPLERQLFASHGYVVLAINYRGGTGRGLQFTRSMFADWGDKEVADVLAGVDYAIASGVADPARLGIGGWSYGGILTDDCIASDARFKAAISGAGSASQISMYGADEYILQYDAELGPPWRNQALWLKVSYPFFHADRIHTPTLFMGGDNDFDVPISGGEQMYQALRTLGVETELIVYPGETHIFSRPSYLVDRFQRYLGWMDRYLKPAP
;
A
#
# COMPACT_ATOMS: atom_id res chain seq x y z
N MET A 1 -60.79 45.41 48.33
CA MET A 1 -60.26 45.28 46.97
C MET A 1 -58.73 45.27 47.10
N LYS A 2 -58.13 44.10 47.07
CA LYS A 2 -56.66 43.94 47.20
C LYS A 2 -56.11 43.48 45.86
N HIS A 3 -55.23 44.28 45.23
CA HIS A 3 -54.48 43.95 44.04
C HIS A 3 -53.25 43.14 44.49
N SER A 4 -53.11 41.91 44.01
CA SER A 4 -51.88 41.13 44.11
C SER A 4 -51.16 41.22 42.79
N SER A 5 -49.99 41.84 42.82
CA SER A 5 -49.04 41.92 41.69
C SER A 5 -48.08 40.72 41.77
N SER A 6 -48.13 39.83 40.76
CA SER A 6 -47.21 38.71 40.55
C SER A 6 -46.00 39.22 39.77
N ILE A 7 -44.79 39.06 40.33
CA ILE A 7 -43.50 39.29 39.67
C ILE A 7 -43.07 38.01 38.97
N PRO A 8 -42.74 37.98 37.68
CA PRO A 8 -42.18 36.79 37.04
C PRO A 8 -40.70 36.67 37.39
N PHE A 9 -40.30 35.53 37.94
CA PHE A 9 -38.91 35.12 38.09
C PHE A 9 -38.36 34.71 36.73
N ILE A 10 -37.42 35.49 36.16
CA ILE A 10 -36.63 35.12 34.99
C ILE A 10 -35.46 34.26 35.49
N LEU A 11 -35.52 32.96 35.22
CA LEU A 11 -34.34 32.05 35.35
C LEU A 11 -33.35 32.39 34.23
N LEU A 12 -32.27 33.10 34.55
CA LEU A 12 -31.10 33.24 33.72
C LEU A 12 -30.32 31.92 33.77
N SER A 13 -30.50 31.03 32.79
CA SER A 13 -29.65 29.86 32.59
C SER A 13 -28.29 30.36 32.08
N CYS A 14 -27.28 30.36 32.96
CA CYS A 14 -25.90 30.53 32.56
C CYS A 14 -25.50 29.31 31.72
N LEU A 15 -25.56 29.44 30.41
CA LEU A 15 -24.83 28.60 29.47
C LEU A 15 -23.33 28.91 29.66
N ALA A 16 -22.64 28.14 30.50
CA ALA A 16 -21.20 28.16 30.50
C ALA A 16 -20.73 27.73 29.08
N PRO A 17 -19.83 28.47 28.44
CA PRO A 17 -19.24 28.00 27.20
C PRO A 17 -18.52 26.69 27.52
N PHE A 18 -18.92 25.60 26.87
CA PHE A 18 -18.08 24.41 26.79
C PHE A 18 -16.78 24.87 26.11
N ALA A 19 -15.74 25.08 26.88
CA ALA A 19 -14.39 25.18 26.35
C ALA A 19 -14.17 23.86 25.61
N ALA A 20 -14.09 23.92 24.28
CA ALA A 20 -13.62 22.79 23.51
C ALA A 20 -12.28 22.38 24.11
N GLN A 21 -12.20 21.19 24.68
CA GLN A 21 -10.97 20.69 25.26
C GLN A 21 -9.97 20.60 24.11
N ALA A 22 -8.89 21.37 24.17
CA ALA A 22 -7.84 21.31 23.15
C ALA A 22 -7.40 19.86 23.04
N GLY A 23 -7.43 19.30 21.83
CA GLY A 23 -7.01 17.93 21.60
C GLY A 23 -5.53 17.77 22.00
N ARG A 24 -5.12 16.56 22.31
CA ARG A 24 -3.72 16.24 22.62
C ARG A 24 -2.94 15.88 21.34
N PRO A 25 -1.61 16.00 21.34
CA PRO A 25 -0.80 15.52 20.22
C PRO A 25 -0.98 14.02 19.98
N LEU A 26 -0.72 13.59 18.76
CA LEU A 26 -0.57 12.18 18.40
C LEU A 26 0.71 11.64 19.05
N MET A 27 0.60 10.54 19.81
CA MET A 27 1.71 9.91 20.49
C MET A 27 2.07 8.57 19.83
N PRO A 28 3.35 8.14 19.85
CA PRO A 28 3.74 6.82 19.33
C PRO A 28 2.90 5.66 19.88
N GLU A 29 2.53 5.71 21.16
CA GLU A 29 1.73 4.68 21.83
C GLU A 29 0.28 4.62 21.35
N ASP A 30 -0.23 5.63 20.64
CA ASP A 30 -1.55 5.58 20.02
C ASP A 30 -1.63 4.49 18.94
N TRP A 31 -0.49 3.98 18.47
CA TRP A 31 -0.42 2.83 17.56
C TRP A 31 -1.24 1.65 18.09
N TYR A 32 -1.17 1.35 19.36
CA TYR A 32 -1.95 0.25 19.97
C TYR A 32 -3.47 0.50 20.01
N ARG A 33 -3.92 1.71 19.71
CA ARG A 33 -5.33 2.11 19.71
C ARG A 33 -5.94 2.21 18.32
N PHE A 34 -5.10 2.19 17.27
CA PHE A 34 -5.57 2.25 15.90
C PHE A 34 -6.29 0.96 15.51
N GLN A 35 -7.21 1.11 14.59
CA GLN A 35 -7.89 0.01 13.91
C GLN A 35 -7.76 0.22 12.40
N THR A 36 -6.96 -0.60 11.74
CA THR A 36 -6.77 -0.51 10.29
C THR A 36 -7.85 -1.28 9.58
N VAL A 37 -8.62 -0.61 8.71
CA VAL A 37 -9.71 -1.22 7.93
C VAL A 37 -9.19 -1.55 6.54
N SER A 38 -9.51 -2.76 6.04
CA SER A 38 -9.03 -3.27 4.74
C SER A 38 -9.93 -4.36 4.17
N HIS A 39 -9.67 -4.81 2.94
CA HIS A 39 -10.26 -5.98 2.30
C HIS A 39 -11.78 -5.98 2.27
N LEU A 40 -12.36 -4.92 1.73
CA LEU A 40 -13.82 -4.79 1.66
C LEU A 40 -14.43 -5.65 0.53
N THR A 41 -15.59 -6.23 0.80
CA THR A 41 -16.40 -6.97 -0.19
C THR A 41 -17.88 -6.72 0.04
N VAL A 42 -18.64 -6.44 -1.05
CA VAL A 42 -20.09 -6.24 -1.00
C VAL A 42 -20.79 -7.58 -1.21
N ALA A 43 -21.81 -7.86 -0.40
CA ALA A 43 -22.62 -9.06 -0.55
C ALA A 43 -23.35 -9.12 -1.90
N PRO A 44 -23.53 -10.29 -2.54
CA PRO A 44 -24.18 -10.42 -3.83
C PRO A 44 -25.60 -9.87 -3.89
N ASP A 45 -26.29 -9.82 -2.75
CA ASP A 45 -27.63 -9.21 -2.60
C ASP A 45 -27.59 -7.67 -2.39
N GLY A 46 -26.40 -7.09 -2.22
CA GLY A 46 -26.19 -5.67 -1.90
C GLY A 46 -26.52 -5.29 -0.45
N ALA A 47 -26.96 -6.25 0.39
CA ALA A 47 -27.50 -5.93 1.71
C ALA A 47 -26.46 -5.65 2.79
N ALA A 48 -25.20 -6.05 2.58
CA ALA A 48 -24.12 -5.90 3.56
C ALA A 48 -22.76 -5.76 2.91
N VAL A 49 -21.80 -5.24 3.68
CA VAL A 49 -20.36 -5.22 3.36
C VAL A 49 -19.62 -6.03 4.41
N ALA A 50 -18.69 -6.89 3.99
CA ALA A 50 -17.72 -7.52 4.88
C ALA A 50 -16.35 -6.90 4.64
N TYR A 51 -15.53 -6.81 5.70
CA TYR A 51 -14.20 -6.19 5.66
C TYR A 51 -13.35 -6.68 6.82
N LEU A 52 -12.06 -6.46 6.79
CA LEU A 52 -11.13 -6.75 7.87
C LEU A 52 -10.90 -5.52 8.75
N VAL A 53 -10.68 -5.77 10.02
CA VAL A 53 -10.19 -4.77 10.98
C VAL A 53 -8.99 -5.36 11.70
N THR A 54 -7.83 -4.75 11.48
CA THR A 54 -6.59 -5.08 12.17
C THR A 54 -6.52 -4.28 13.48
N SER A 55 -6.26 -4.96 14.56
CA SER A 55 -5.99 -4.38 15.89
C SER A 55 -4.61 -4.81 16.38
N TYR A 56 -4.02 -4.01 17.26
CA TYR A 56 -2.65 -4.18 17.74
C TYR A 56 -2.64 -4.45 19.23
N ASP A 57 -2.21 -5.66 19.62
CA ASP A 57 -2.21 -6.09 21.03
C ASP A 57 -0.84 -5.83 21.66
N LYS A 58 -0.81 -4.95 22.68
CA LYS A 58 0.41 -4.59 23.38
C LYS A 58 0.99 -5.74 24.22
N ALA A 59 0.16 -6.64 24.72
CA ALA A 59 0.59 -7.69 25.63
C ALA A 59 1.23 -8.87 24.91
N SER A 60 0.69 -9.25 23.74
CA SER A 60 1.27 -10.29 22.87
C SER A 60 2.27 -9.74 21.86
N ASP A 61 2.30 -8.42 21.65
CA ASP A 61 3.09 -7.75 20.61
C ASP A 61 2.77 -8.24 19.19
N GLU A 62 1.48 -8.44 18.92
CA GLU A 62 0.98 -8.98 17.64
C GLU A 62 -0.13 -8.09 17.08
N SER A 63 -0.24 -8.08 15.76
CA SER A 63 -1.43 -7.61 15.05
C SER A 63 -2.43 -8.76 14.85
N ARG A 64 -3.73 -8.44 14.80
CA ARG A 64 -4.79 -9.43 14.58
C ARG A 64 -5.86 -8.89 13.68
N ASP A 65 -6.14 -9.63 12.62
CA ASP A 65 -7.19 -9.33 11.66
C ASP A 65 -8.47 -10.04 12.04
N ALA A 66 -9.52 -9.26 12.25
CA ALA A 66 -10.86 -9.77 12.52
C ALA A 66 -11.80 -9.46 11.36
N LEU A 67 -12.64 -10.43 11.02
CA LEU A 67 -13.70 -10.25 10.03
C LEU A 67 -14.87 -9.49 10.65
N TRP A 68 -15.27 -8.40 10.01
CA TRP A 68 -16.42 -7.58 10.35
C TRP A 68 -17.44 -7.58 9.22
N THR A 69 -18.67 -7.27 9.57
CA THR A 69 -19.74 -6.98 8.60
C THR A 69 -20.56 -5.79 9.07
N VAL A 70 -21.11 -5.07 8.11
CA VAL A 70 -22.06 -3.98 8.33
C VAL A 70 -23.18 -4.07 7.30
N ASP A 71 -24.41 -3.78 7.70
CA ASP A 71 -25.51 -3.68 6.76
C ASP A 71 -25.36 -2.43 5.86
N TRP A 72 -26.06 -2.41 4.73
CA TRP A 72 -25.96 -1.28 3.79
C TRP A 72 -26.46 0.03 4.39
N SER A 73 -27.26 -0.01 5.45
CA SER A 73 -27.68 1.22 6.18
C SER A 73 -26.56 1.83 7.03
N GLY A 74 -25.52 1.06 7.37
CA GLY A 74 -24.45 1.47 8.28
C GLY A 74 -24.82 1.39 9.77
N THR A 75 -25.97 0.78 10.13
CA THR A 75 -26.46 0.80 11.52
C THR A 75 -26.08 -0.44 12.33
N HIS A 76 -25.79 -1.56 11.68
CA HIS A 76 -25.50 -2.85 12.35
C HIS A 76 -24.11 -3.36 12.00
N GLY A 77 -23.07 -2.67 12.50
CA GLY A 77 -21.69 -3.17 12.43
C GLY A 77 -21.46 -4.27 13.46
N MET A 78 -20.89 -5.42 13.06
CA MET A 78 -20.64 -6.56 13.93
C MET A 78 -19.35 -7.30 13.57
N GLN A 79 -18.56 -7.61 14.61
CA GLN A 79 -17.41 -8.50 14.48
C GLN A 79 -17.87 -9.95 14.37
N LEU A 80 -17.39 -10.67 13.34
CA LEU A 80 -17.78 -12.05 13.04
C LEU A 80 -16.79 -13.10 13.54
N THR A 81 -15.50 -12.75 13.63
CA THR A 81 -14.45 -13.66 14.11
C THR A 81 -13.72 -13.09 15.32
N HIS A 82 -13.27 -13.98 16.22
CA HIS A 82 -12.59 -13.63 17.45
C HIS A 82 -11.43 -14.59 17.71
N GLY A 83 -10.26 -14.05 18.02
CA GLY A 83 -9.10 -14.80 18.49
C GLY A 83 -8.07 -15.16 17.45
N GLU A 84 -8.44 -15.74 16.31
CA GLU A 84 -7.50 -16.08 15.23
C GLU A 84 -7.53 -15.03 14.11
N SER A 85 -6.36 -14.76 13.53
CA SER A 85 -6.24 -13.90 12.38
C SER A 85 -6.90 -14.52 11.15
N VAL A 86 -7.50 -13.69 10.31
CA VAL A 86 -8.21 -14.09 9.10
C VAL A 86 -7.81 -13.19 7.93
N SER A 87 -7.85 -13.73 6.70
CA SER A 87 -7.52 -12.99 5.48
C SER A 87 -8.48 -13.34 4.33
N GLU A 88 -8.41 -12.60 3.24
CA GLU A 88 -9.16 -12.85 2.01
C GLU A 88 -10.68 -13.05 2.21
N PRO A 89 -11.40 -12.11 2.84
CA PRO A 89 -12.83 -12.25 3.03
C PRO A 89 -13.58 -12.16 1.69
N ARG A 90 -14.49 -13.12 1.42
CA ARG A 90 -15.33 -13.12 0.22
C ARG A 90 -16.73 -13.64 0.54
N PHE A 91 -17.74 -13.10 -0.11
CA PHE A 91 -19.06 -13.70 -0.07
C PHE A 91 -19.15 -14.88 -1.04
N SER A 92 -19.84 -15.95 -0.66
CA SER A 92 -20.27 -16.97 -1.64
C SER A 92 -21.27 -16.34 -2.63
N PRO A 93 -21.28 -16.74 -3.91
CA PRO A 93 -22.16 -16.15 -4.93
C PRO A 93 -23.66 -16.25 -4.64
N ASP A 94 -24.08 -17.26 -3.86
CA ASP A 94 -25.46 -17.39 -3.36
C ASP A 94 -25.78 -16.47 -2.17
N GLY A 95 -24.78 -15.69 -1.70
CA GLY A 95 -24.91 -14.78 -0.58
C GLY A 95 -25.08 -15.44 0.79
N ARG A 96 -24.96 -16.77 0.88
CA ARG A 96 -25.20 -17.50 2.13
C ARG A 96 -24.03 -17.39 3.11
N TYR A 97 -22.80 -17.48 2.60
CA TYR A 97 -21.59 -17.55 3.42
C TYR A 97 -20.72 -16.32 3.23
N VAL A 98 -20.00 -15.95 4.29
CA VAL A 98 -18.73 -15.21 4.20
C VAL A 98 -17.63 -16.24 4.36
N SER A 99 -16.76 -16.37 3.39
CA SER A 99 -15.58 -17.22 3.41
C SER A 99 -14.34 -16.40 3.72
N PHE A 100 -13.31 -17.04 4.26
CA PHE A 100 -12.04 -16.42 4.60
C PHE A 100 -10.95 -17.49 4.76
N LEU A 101 -9.71 -17.07 4.66
CA LEU A 101 -8.54 -17.88 4.99
C LEU A 101 -8.16 -17.71 6.46
N SER A 102 -7.72 -18.79 7.10
CA SER A 102 -7.21 -18.74 8.47
C SER A 102 -6.34 -19.96 8.77
N ALA A 103 -5.19 -19.73 9.42
CA ALA A 103 -4.39 -20.77 10.05
C ALA A 103 -4.86 -20.93 11.51
N ARG A 104 -5.35 -22.11 11.87
CA ARG A 104 -5.80 -22.39 13.25
C ARG A 104 -4.95 -23.48 13.89
N PRO A 105 -4.88 -23.55 15.23
CA PRO A 105 -3.99 -24.51 15.93
C PRO A 105 -4.12 -25.97 15.51
N ALA A 106 -5.30 -26.36 14.99
CA ALA A 106 -5.55 -27.73 14.51
C ALA A 106 -5.04 -27.98 13.08
N SER A 107 -4.76 -26.94 12.30
CA SER A 107 -4.19 -27.04 10.96
C SER A 107 -2.97 -26.13 10.89
N ALA A 108 -1.78 -26.72 10.88
CA ALA A 108 -0.54 -25.94 10.81
C ALA A 108 -0.39 -25.10 9.51
N ALA A 109 -1.35 -25.18 8.58
CA ALA A 109 -1.40 -24.47 7.29
C ALA A 109 -2.69 -23.69 7.15
N THR A 110 -2.63 -22.59 6.41
CA THR A 110 -3.80 -21.76 6.05
C THR A 110 -4.83 -22.58 5.28
N GLN A 111 -6.06 -22.56 5.75
CA GLN A 111 -7.20 -23.29 5.18
C GLN A 111 -8.37 -22.35 4.88
N LEU A 112 -9.31 -22.82 4.04
CA LEU A 112 -10.51 -22.08 3.70
C LEU A 112 -11.65 -22.40 4.69
N TRP A 113 -12.23 -21.36 5.25
CA TRP A 113 -13.31 -21.38 6.22
C TRP A 113 -14.54 -20.64 5.67
N VAL A 114 -15.70 -21.01 6.16
CA VAL A 114 -16.97 -20.32 5.87
C VAL A 114 -17.75 -20.06 7.15
N LEU A 115 -18.42 -18.91 7.19
CA LEU A 115 -19.37 -18.51 8.23
C LEU A 115 -20.74 -18.30 7.58
N ASP A 116 -21.78 -18.96 8.07
CA ASP A 116 -23.16 -18.74 7.58
C ASP A 116 -23.65 -17.36 8.07
N ARG A 117 -24.09 -16.50 7.17
CA ARG A 117 -24.59 -15.15 7.48
C ARG A 117 -25.81 -15.15 8.43
N ARG A 118 -26.51 -16.28 8.53
CA ARG A 118 -27.65 -16.46 9.46
C ARG A 118 -27.20 -16.77 10.89
N GLY A 119 -25.91 -16.93 11.13
CA GLY A 119 -25.30 -17.22 12.41
C GLY A 119 -24.66 -18.61 12.48
N GLY A 120 -23.96 -18.86 13.56
CA GLY A 120 -23.23 -20.11 13.80
C GLY A 120 -21.74 -19.90 14.00
N LYS A 121 -20.99 -21.00 14.08
CA LYS A 121 -19.53 -20.98 14.19
C LYS A 121 -18.88 -21.14 12.81
N PRO A 122 -17.71 -20.57 12.57
CA PRO A 122 -16.94 -20.84 11.37
C PRO A 122 -16.70 -22.33 11.16
N ARG A 123 -16.84 -22.80 9.91
CA ARG A 123 -16.65 -24.19 9.50
C ARG A 123 -15.55 -24.26 8.44
N GLN A 124 -14.57 -25.12 8.67
CA GLN A 124 -13.54 -25.42 7.66
C GLN A 124 -14.17 -26.20 6.51
N ILE A 125 -13.81 -25.85 5.27
CA ILE A 125 -14.29 -26.53 4.05
C ILE A 125 -13.15 -27.07 3.17
N SER A 126 -11.89 -26.72 3.46
CA SER A 126 -10.71 -27.31 2.84
C SER A 126 -9.93 -28.13 3.84
N TYR A 127 -9.34 -29.25 3.40
CA TYR A 127 -8.48 -30.15 4.19
C TYR A 127 -7.26 -30.54 3.35
N VAL A 128 -6.55 -29.52 2.86
CA VAL A 128 -5.40 -29.70 1.96
C VAL A 128 -4.09 -29.73 2.75
N LYS A 129 -3.07 -30.39 2.21
CA LYS A 129 -1.73 -30.48 2.83
C LYS A 129 -0.88 -29.24 2.56
N GLY A 130 -1.17 -28.49 1.48
CA GLY A 130 -0.47 -27.24 1.14
C GLY A 130 -1.04 -26.05 1.88
N GLU A 131 -0.39 -24.91 1.71
CA GLU A 131 -0.87 -23.62 2.17
C GLU A 131 -1.74 -22.97 1.09
N ILE A 132 -2.94 -22.51 1.46
CA ILE A 132 -3.81 -21.75 0.57
C ILE A 132 -3.44 -20.28 0.70
N VAL A 133 -3.04 -19.65 -0.41
CA VAL A 133 -2.66 -18.23 -0.46
C VAL A 133 -3.78 -17.35 -1.02
N SER A 134 -4.65 -17.89 -1.87
CA SER A 134 -5.81 -17.17 -2.41
C SER A 134 -6.86 -18.16 -2.93
N TYR A 135 -8.07 -17.67 -3.27
CA TYR A 135 -9.14 -18.52 -3.80
C TYR A 135 -10.22 -17.72 -4.54
N ALA A 136 -11.03 -18.40 -5.37
CA ALA A 136 -12.24 -17.84 -5.96
C ALA A 136 -13.38 -18.86 -6.02
N TRP A 137 -14.61 -18.38 -5.77
CA TRP A 137 -15.83 -19.19 -5.84
C TRP A 137 -16.30 -19.41 -7.28
N SER A 138 -16.81 -20.60 -7.59
CA SER A 138 -17.59 -20.81 -8.81
C SER A 138 -18.96 -20.12 -8.70
N PRO A 139 -19.54 -19.61 -9.81
CA PRO A 139 -20.81 -18.87 -9.78
C PRO A 139 -21.99 -19.64 -9.16
N ASP A 140 -21.96 -20.97 -9.20
CA ASP A 140 -22.98 -21.86 -8.60
C ASP A 140 -22.73 -22.17 -7.11
N ALA A 141 -21.69 -21.59 -6.51
CA ALA A 141 -21.25 -21.80 -5.13
C ALA A 141 -20.94 -23.28 -4.77
N LYS A 142 -20.73 -24.15 -5.75
CA LYS A 142 -20.44 -25.58 -5.51
C LYS A 142 -18.97 -25.92 -5.52
N ARG A 143 -18.15 -25.10 -6.15
CA ARG A 143 -16.71 -25.30 -6.28
C ARG A 143 -15.96 -24.04 -5.90
N VAL A 144 -14.69 -24.22 -5.48
CA VAL A 144 -13.75 -23.15 -5.24
C VAL A 144 -12.46 -23.50 -5.96
N VAL A 145 -11.89 -22.57 -6.72
CA VAL A 145 -10.51 -22.69 -7.16
C VAL A 145 -9.61 -22.11 -6.08
N LEU A 146 -8.61 -22.89 -5.66
CA LEU A 146 -7.61 -22.55 -4.67
C LEU A 146 -6.29 -22.27 -5.39
N VAL A 147 -5.56 -21.26 -4.92
CA VAL A 147 -4.14 -21.06 -5.21
C VAL A 147 -3.37 -21.64 -4.03
N MET A 148 -2.53 -22.63 -4.26
CA MET A 148 -1.83 -23.32 -3.19
C MET A 148 -0.34 -23.44 -3.46
N ARG A 149 0.43 -23.26 -2.40
CA ARG A 149 1.86 -23.57 -2.34
C ARG A 149 2.10 -24.93 -1.70
N ALA A 150 3.15 -25.62 -2.12
CA ALA A 150 3.58 -26.85 -1.44
C ALA A 150 4.21 -26.49 -0.08
N ARG A 151 3.88 -27.26 0.94
CA ARG A 151 4.53 -27.17 2.26
C ARG A 151 5.38 -28.40 2.49
N GLU A 152 6.66 -28.23 2.82
CA GLU A 152 7.49 -29.34 3.31
C GLU A 152 7.31 -29.54 4.81
N ASP A 153 6.88 -30.73 5.19
CA ASP A 153 6.89 -31.20 6.57
C ASP A 153 8.32 -31.64 6.98
N SER A 154 9.32 -30.78 6.82
CA SER A 154 10.71 -31.11 7.14
C SER A 154 11.04 -30.67 8.56
N ALA A 155 11.26 -31.65 9.44
CA ALA A 155 11.66 -31.41 10.83
C ALA A 155 13.11 -30.92 11.00
N ALA A 156 13.92 -30.93 9.95
CA ALA A 156 15.32 -30.51 9.99
C ALA A 156 15.63 -29.47 8.89
N PRO A 157 16.36 -28.40 9.20
CA PRO A 157 16.77 -27.43 8.19
C PRO A 157 17.66 -28.10 7.14
N LYS A 158 17.30 -27.94 5.87
CA LYS A 158 18.09 -28.41 4.72
C LYS A 158 18.70 -27.19 4.01
N PRO A 159 19.83 -27.39 3.29
CA PRO A 159 20.33 -26.36 2.39
C PRO A 159 19.25 -25.95 1.37
N LEU A 160 19.07 -24.63 1.18
CA LEU A 160 18.19 -24.11 0.16
C LEU A 160 18.85 -24.26 -1.21
N VAL A 161 18.10 -24.78 -2.18
CA VAL A 161 18.55 -24.88 -3.58
C VAL A 161 17.75 -23.87 -4.38
N ILE A 162 18.45 -22.89 -4.94
CA ILE A 162 17.87 -21.76 -5.66
C ILE A 162 18.26 -21.91 -7.13
N ASP A 163 17.26 -21.89 -8.02
CA ASP A 163 17.41 -22.03 -9.46
C ASP A 163 16.60 -21.00 -10.27
N ALA A 164 15.97 -20.04 -9.57
CA ALA A 164 15.20 -18.95 -10.18
C ALA A 164 16.07 -17.72 -10.39
N TYR A 165 15.77 -16.93 -11.43
CA TYR A 165 16.43 -15.66 -11.71
C TYR A 165 16.04 -14.60 -10.66
N HIS A 166 14.75 -14.39 -10.43
CA HIS A 166 14.23 -13.68 -9.27
C HIS A 166 14.13 -14.70 -8.13
N PHE A 167 14.92 -14.53 -7.10
CA PHE A 167 15.13 -15.59 -6.08
C PHE A 167 14.94 -15.13 -4.64
N LYS A 168 14.60 -13.87 -4.43
CA LYS A 168 14.29 -13.28 -3.13
C LYS A 168 13.06 -12.41 -3.27
N GLU A 169 12.28 -12.31 -2.21
CA GLU A 169 11.17 -11.37 -2.09
C GLU A 169 10.96 -11.03 -0.62
N ASP A 170 10.69 -9.76 -0.33
CA ASP A 170 10.48 -9.30 1.04
C ASP A 170 9.24 -9.95 1.65
N GLY A 171 9.32 -10.33 2.92
CA GLY A 171 8.28 -11.10 3.59
C GLY A 171 8.26 -12.59 3.26
N GLU A 172 8.74 -13.01 2.08
CA GLU A 172 8.79 -14.42 1.64
C GLU A 172 10.17 -15.06 1.82
N GLY A 173 11.23 -14.27 1.75
CA GLY A 173 12.60 -14.74 1.87
C GLY A 173 13.17 -15.28 0.56
N TYR A 174 13.89 -16.42 0.63
CA TYR A 174 14.42 -17.07 -0.55
C TYR A 174 13.34 -17.88 -1.29
N LEU A 175 13.12 -17.55 -2.57
CA LEU A 175 12.11 -18.19 -3.42
C LEU A 175 12.61 -19.54 -3.93
N THR A 176 12.29 -20.60 -3.22
CA THR A 176 12.60 -21.98 -3.62
C THR A 176 11.49 -22.55 -4.53
N ALA A 177 11.69 -23.78 -5.02
CA ALA A 177 10.64 -24.46 -5.80
C ALA A 177 9.30 -24.61 -5.05
N GLN A 178 9.32 -24.59 -3.72
CA GLN A 178 8.13 -24.71 -2.87
C GLN A 178 7.31 -23.43 -2.81
N TRP A 179 7.91 -22.28 -3.08
CA TRP A 179 7.21 -21.01 -3.15
C TRP A 179 6.21 -20.95 -4.33
N ARG A 180 6.42 -21.78 -5.37
CA ARG A 180 5.57 -21.80 -6.57
C ARG A 180 4.18 -22.28 -6.24
N SER A 181 3.20 -21.47 -6.62
CA SER A 181 1.79 -21.74 -6.43
C SER A 181 1.16 -22.32 -7.68
N HIS A 182 0.15 -23.19 -7.48
CA HIS A 182 -0.64 -23.81 -8.54
C HIS A 182 -2.12 -23.80 -8.20
N LEU A 183 -2.94 -23.99 -9.22
CA LEU A 183 -4.40 -23.99 -9.10
C LEU A 183 -4.93 -25.39 -8.77
N TYR A 184 -5.85 -25.44 -7.83
CA TYR A 184 -6.57 -26.65 -7.42
C TYR A 184 -8.07 -26.37 -7.38
N LEU A 185 -8.89 -27.35 -7.76
CA LEU A 185 -10.33 -27.26 -7.75
C LEU A 185 -10.90 -28.06 -6.59
N LEU A 186 -11.52 -27.36 -5.63
CA LEU A 186 -12.18 -27.92 -4.46
C LEU A 186 -13.68 -28.06 -4.75
N ASP A 187 -14.24 -29.26 -4.56
CA ASP A 187 -15.68 -29.47 -4.47
C ASP A 187 -16.16 -29.24 -3.03
N VAL A 188 -17.06 -28.29 -2.83
CA VAL A 188 -17.47 -27.84 -1.49
C VAL A 188 -18.28 -28.89 -0.73
N ALA A 189 -19.00 -29.76 -1.43
CA ALA A 189 -19.86 -30.76 -0.81
C ALA A 189 -19.07 -32.00 -0.36
N SER A 190 -18.15 -32.48 -1.18
CA SER A 190 -17.36 -33.69 -0.91
C SER A 190 -16.02 -33.39 -0.23
N GLY A 191 -15.50 -32.16 -0.34
CA GLY A 191 -14.14 -31.80 0.08
C GLY A 191 -13.04 -32.34 -0.85
N ALA A 192 -13.38 -32.96 -1.99
CA ALA A 192 -12.43 -33.43 -2.98
C ALA A 192 -11.69 -32.24 -3.62
N CYS A 193 -10.37 -32.35 -3.73
CA CYS A 193 -9.51 -31.28 -4.24
C CYS A 193 -8.56 -31.84 -5.32
N ASP A 194 -8.72 -31.40 -6.55
CA ASP A 194 -7.95 -31.87 -7.71
C ASP A 194 -7.05 -30.76 -8.27
N ALA A 195 -5.80 -31.09 -8.61
CA ALA A 195 -4.90 -30.16 -9.28
C ALA A 195 -5.40 -29.81 -10.68
N ILE A 196 -5.38 -28.52 -11.01
CA ILE A 196 -5.70 -27.97 -12.33
C ILE A 196 -4.43 -27.63 -13.09
N THR A 197 -3.45 -27.02 -12.41
CA THR A 197 -2.13 -26.69 -12.97
C THR A 197 -1.02 -27.36 -12.16
N SER A 198 0.15 -27.55 -12.77
CA SER A 198 1.28 -28.22 -12.11
C SER A 198 2.61 -28.01 -12.85
N ASP A 199 2.75 -26.96 -13.64
CA ASP A 199 4.00 -26.66 -14.33
C ASP A 199 5.06 -26.19 -13.34
N PRO A 200 6.16 -26.94 -13.12
CA PRO A 200 7.15 -26.63 -12.08
C PRO A 200 7.99 -25.37 -12.37
N GLU A 201 7.84 -24.75 -13.54
CA GLU A 201 8.54 -23.52 -13.91
C GLU A 201 7.66 -22.26 -13.81
N ARG A 202 6.41 -22.43 -13.33
CA ARG A 202 5.44 -21.34 -13.25
C ARG A 202 4.93 -21.11 -11.84
N VAL A 203 4.53 -19.85 -11.61
CA VAL A 203 3.74 -19.40 -10.48
C VAL A 203 2.38 -18.99 -11.02
N ASP A 204 1.32 -19.62 -10.54
CA ASP A 204 -0.06 -19.37 -10.94
C ASP A 204 -0.79 -18.61 -9.84
N SER A 205 -1.55 -17.57 -10.21
CA SER A 205 -2.23 -16.66 -9.29
C SER A 205 -3.54 -16.11 -9.84
N LEU A 206 -4.28 -15.37 -9.03
CA LEU A 206 -5.47 -14.58 -9.38
C LEU A 206 -6.53 -15.32 -10.21
N PRO A 207 -6.94 -16.52 -9.83
CA PRO A 207 -7.93 -17.27 -10.59
C PRO A 207 -9.32 -16.63 -10.50
N GLN A 208 -10.04 -16.64 -11.64
CA GLN A 208 -11.42 -16.17 -11.74
C GLN A 208 -12.23 -17.14 -12.58
N PHE A 209 -13.38 -17.61 -12.07
CA PHE A 209 -14.31 -18.39 -12.88
C PHE A 209 -14.99 -17.53 -13.94
N SER A 210 -15.21 -18.11 -15.12
CA SER A 210 -16.15 -17.54 -16.10
C SER A 210 -17.57 -17.48 -15.52
N PRO A 211 -18.44 -16.57 -15.97
CA PRO A 211 -19.81 -16.42 -15.45
C PRO A 211 -20.65 -17.70 -15.57
N ASP A 212 -20.36 -18.55 -16.55
CA ASP A 212 -21.03 -19.86 -16.73
C ASP A 212 -20.38 -21.01 -15.90
N GLY A 213 -19.28 -20.70 -15.16
CA GLY A 213 -18.55 -21.64 -14.30
C GLY A 213 -17.77 -22.73 -15.02
N ARG A 214 -17.63 -22.65 -16.38
CA ARG A 214 -16.98 -23.70 -17.18
C ARG A 214 -15.47 -23.51 -17.33
N GLN A 215 -14.99 -22.28 -17.27
CA GLN A 215 -13.59 -21.93 -17.42
C GLN A 215 -13.08 -21.17 -16.21
N ILE A 216 -11.76 -21.18 -16.04
CA ILE A 216 -11.02 -20.37 -15.09
C ILE A 216 -10.01 -19.56 -15.90
N ALA A 217 -10.05 -18.23 -15.75
CA ALA A 217 -8.95 -17.36 -16.16
C ALA A 217 -7.99 -17.20 -14.98
N TYR A 218 -6.70 -17.13 -15.23
CA TYR A 218 -5.70 -16.94 -14.20
C TYR A 218 -4.44 -16.30 -14.77
N VAL A 219 -3.62 -15.74 -13.91
CA VAL A 219 -2.31 -15.19 -14.25
C VAL A 219 -1.24 -16.24 -13.98
N SER A 220 -0.24 -16.32 -14.85
CA SER A 220 0.89 -17.23 -14.71
C SER A 220 2.18 -16.54 -15.12
N ASN A 221 3.23 -16.70 -14.32
CA ASN A 221 4.54 -16.10 -14.56
C ASN A 221 5.64 -17.17 -14.62
N HIS A 222 6.65 -16.97 -15.47
CA HIS A 222 7.84 -17.82 -15.51
C HIS A 222 8.89 -17.35 -14.49
N THR A 223 9.42 -18.26 -13.71
CA THR A 223 10.36 -17.95 -12.62
C THR A 223 11.84 -18.11 -12.98
N ARG A 224 12.17 -18.90 -14.01
CA ARG A 224 13.56 -19.27 -14.33
C ARG A 224 14.21 -18.50 -15.46
N ASP A 225 13.45 -18.12 -16.48
CA ASP A 225 14.00 -17.44 -17.65
C ASP A 225 14.06 -15.92 -17.42
N PRO A 226 15.26 -15.31 -17.33
CA PRO A 226 15.38 -13.86 -17.13
C PRO A 226 14.71 -13.02 -18.23
N ARG A 227 14.50 -13.59 -19.43
CA ARG A 227 13.84 -12.87 -20.53
C ARG A 227 12.31 -12.82 -20.39
N SER A 228 11.74 -13.71 -19.61
CA SER A 228 10.31 -13.79 -19.34
C SER A 228 9.95 -13.49 -17.89
N ALA A 229 10.93 -13.31 -17.03
CA ALA A 229 10.70 -12.85 -15.67
C ALA A 229 10.05 -11.45 -15.70
N GLY A 230 9.00 -11.24 -14.90
CA GLY A 230 8.20 -10.01 -14.90
C GLY A 230 7.17 -9.93 -16.03
N ILE A 231 7.05 -10.94 -16.91
CA ILE A 231 5.98 -11.03 -17.90
C ILE A 231 4.86 -11.89 -17.34
N ASP A 232 3.71 -11.29 -17.15
CA ASP A 232 2.49 -12.00 -16.77
C ASP A 232 1.76 -12.48 -18.01
N GLU A 233 1.31 -13.71 -17.98
CA GLU A 233 0.51 -14.31 -19.01
C GLU A 233 -0.87 -14.67 -18.46
N VAL A 234 -1.92 -14.23 -19.13
CA VAL A 234 -3.29 -14.63 -18.80
C VAL A 234 -3.63 -15.93 -19.53
N TYR A 235 -4.00 -16.94 -18.78
CA TYR A 235 -4.41 -18.25 -19.29
C TYR A 235 -5.89 -18.51 -19.05
N LEU A 236 -6.46 -19.34 -19.92
CA LEU A 236 -7.78 -19.94 -19.78
C LEU A 236 -7.62 -21.45 -19.63
N VAL A 237 -8.33 -22.05 -18.69
CA VAL A 237 -8.39 -23.50 -18.50
C VAL A 237 -9.82 -23.94 -18.20
N ALA A 238 -10.26 -25.10 -18.70
CA ALA A 238 -11.56 -25.63 -18.30
C ALA A 238 -11.55 -25.97 -16.80
N ALA A 239 -12.66 -25.69 -16.11
CA ALA A 239 -12.83 -25.95 -14.68
C ALA A 239 -13.03 -27.44 -14.38
N SER A 240 -12.08 -28.29 -14.81
CA SER A 240 -12.10 -29.73 -14.66
C SER A 240 -10.68 -30.31 -14.62
N ARG A 241 -10.54 -31.44 -13.92
CA ARG A 241 -9.26 -32.16 -13.82
C ARG A 241 -8.71 -32.53 -15.19
N GLY A 242 -7.39 -32.34 -15.38
CA GLY A 242 -6.68 -32.77 -16.60
C GLY A 242 -6.91 -31.84 -17.80
N ALA A 243 -7.61 -30.74 -17.65
CA ALA A 243 -7.75 -29.72 -18.67
C ALA A 243 -6.41 -29.09 -19.02
N LYS A 244 -6.22 -28.73 -20.29
CA LYS A 244 -4.98 -28.08 -20.75
C LYS A 244 -5.19 -26.57 -20.78
N PRO A 245 -4.31 -25.79 -20.11
CA PRO A 245 -4.33 -24.33 -20.19
C PRO A 245 -4.04 -23.84 -21.62
N THR A 246 -4.67 -22.74 -21.99
CA THR A 246 -4.43 -22.02 -23.25
C THR A 246 -4.14 -20.56 -22.92
N ARG A 247 -3.00 -20.05 -23.38
CA ARG A 247 -2.64 -18.64 -23.20
C ARG A 247 -3.58 -17.74 -24.01
N LEU A 248 -4.18 -16.77 -23.36
CA LEU A 248 -5.01 -15.74 -23.98
C LEU A 248 -4.19 -14.53 -24.44
N LEU A 249 -3.33 -14.02 -23.55
CA LEU A 249 -2.49 -12.86 -23.83
C LEU A 249 -1.26 -12.83 -22.90
N SER A 250 -0.33 -11.92 -23.20
CA SER A 250 0.79 -11.55 -22.31
C SER A 250 0.67 -10.07 -22.00
N THR A 251 1.01 -9.69 -20.78
CA THR A 251 1.05 -8.31 -20.29
C THR A 251 2.18 -8.20 -19.27
N TRP A 252 2.54 -7.01 -18.88
CA TRP A 252 3.34 -6.74 -17.70
C TRP A 252 2.74 -5.53 -17.00
N SER A 253 2.57 -5.67 -15.73
CA SER A 253 2.13 -4.64 -14.81
C SER A 253 2.79 -4.95 -13.47
N PRO A 254 3.53 -4.02 -12.87
CA PRO A 254 4.17 -4.23 -11.57
C PRO A 254 3.14 -4.25 -10.43
N ASN A 255 1.97 -3.67 -10.67
CA ASN A 255 0.90 -3.58 -9.69
C ASN A 255 -0.06 -4.75 -9.89
N GLU A 256 -0.05 -5.70 -9.00
CA GLU A 256 -0.88 -6.91 -8.96
C GLU A 256 -1.98 -7.01 -10.01
N GLN A 257 -1.83 -7.96 -10.93
CA GLN A 257 -2.75 -8.13 -12.06
C GLN A 257 -4.18 -8.42 -11.60
N HIS A 258 -5.05 -7.46 -11.75
CA HIS A 258 -6.48 -7.66 -11.55
C HIS A 258 -7.12 -8.10 -12.86
N ILE A 259 -7.51 -9.38 -12.97
CA ILE A 259 -8.27 -9.87 -14.11
C ILE A 259 -9.75 -10.05 -13.74
N GLN A 260 -10.64 -9.63 -14.61
CA GLN A 260 -12.08 -9.78 -14.39
C GLN A 260 -12.83 -10.17 -15.65
N TRP A 261 -13.73 -11.15 -15.55
CA TRP A 261 -14.66 -11.49 -16.60
C TRP A 261 -15.78 -10.43 -16.73
N SER A 262 -16.15 -10.11 -17.97
CA SER A 262 -17.42 -9.43 -18.21
C SER A 262 -18.60 -10.34 -17.81
N PRO A 263 -19.75 -9.80 -17.38
CA PRO A 263 -20.91 -10.58 -16.97
C PRO A 263 -21.43 -11.55 -18.04
N ASP A 264 -21.24 -11.25 -19.32
CA ASP A 264 -21.60 -12.10 -20.46
C ASP A 264 -20.52 -13.13 -20.84
N GLY A 265 -19.35 -13.10 -20.19
CA GLY A 265 -18.22 -13.99 -20.42
C GLY A 265 -17.47 -13.76 -21.74
N THR A 266 -17.70 -12.66 -22.44
CA THR A 266 -17.06 -12.39 -23.75
C THR A 266 -15.74 -11.63 -23.66
N LEU A 267 -15.51 -10.90 -22.55
CA LEU A 267 -14.34 -10.08 -22.32
C LEU A 267 -13.66 -10.44 -20.99
N ILE A 268 -12.36 -10.18 -20.93
CA ILE A 268 -11.59 -10.09 -19.67
C ILE A 268 -11.00 -8.69 -19.60
N ALA A 269 -11.28 -7.97 -18.51
CA ALA A 269 -10.59 -6.74 -18.13
C ALA A 269 -9.29 -7.08 -17.42
N PHE A 270 -8.24 -6.30 -17.69
CA PHE A 270 -6.90 -6.46 -17.09
C PHE A 270 -6.13 -5.14 -17.15
N LEU A 271 -5.02 -5.08 -16.43
CA LEU A 271 -4.08 -3.97 -16.48
C LEU A 271 -3.00 -4.26 -17.54
N GLN A 272 -2.74 -3.27 -18.37
CA GLN A 272 -1.77 -3.35 -19.45
C GLN A 272 -0.64 -2.37 -19.18
N GLY A 273 0.53 -2.89 -18.83
CA GLY A 273 1.77 -2.12 -18.85
C GLY A 273 2.29 -1.93 -20.29
N ASP A 274 3.35 -1.15 -20.47
CA ASP A 274 3.89 -0.86 -21.80
C ASP A 274 5.26 -1.54 -22.05
N GLU A 275 6.40 -0.87 -21.88
CA GLU A 275 7.72 -1.43 -22.17
C GLU A 275 8.38 -2.00 -20.89
N LEU A 276 8.77 -3.28 -20.89
CA LEU A 276 9.39 -3.97 -19.76
C LEU A 276 10.62 -3.26 -19.19
N LYS A 277 11.39 -2.53 -20.03
CA LYS A 277 12.56 -1.77 -19.56
C LYS A 277 12.21 -0.68 -18.54
N TYR A 278 10.95 -0.25 -18.49
CA TYR A 278 10.45 0.73 -17.52
C TYR A 278 9.67 0.08 -16.39
N ASN A 279 9.92 -1.20 -16.09
CA ASN A 279 9.11 -1.97 -15.13
C ASN A 279 8.86 -1.28 -13.78
N ALA A 280 9.80 -0.45 -13.29
CA ALA A 280 9.60 0.37 -12.09
C ALA A 280 8.93 1.74 -12.36
N TYR A 281 8.66 2.09 -13.63
CA TYR A 281 8.09 3.37 -14.06
C TYR A 281 6.97 3.15 -15.08
N ILE A 282 6.34 2.00 -15.03
CA ILE A 282 5.16 1.70 -15.84
C ILE A 282 3.98 2.45 -15.25
N MET A 283 3.14 2.97 -16.14
CA MET A 283 1.83 3.49 -15.80
C MET A 283 0.78 2.54 -16.38
N ASP A 284 0.10 1.82 -15.51
CA ASP A 284 -0.87 0.83 -15.90
C ASP A 284 -2.08 1.45 -16.61
N GLN A 285 -2.53 0.77 -17.66
CA GLN A 285 -3.70 1.15 -18.44
C GLN A 285 -4.76 0.06 -18.35
N LEU A 286 -6.00 0.45 -18.15
CA LEU A 286 -7.12 -0.48 -18.22
C LEU A 286 -7.33 -0.93 -19.68
N ALA A 287 -7.35 -2.24 -19.88
CA ALA A 287 -7.62 -2.88 -21.16
C ALA A 287 -8.66 -3.99 -21.04
N VAL A 288 -9.24 -4.37 -22.17
CA VAL A 288 -10.09 -5.56 -22.31
C VAL A 288 -9.60 -6.45 -23.43
N ALA A 289 -9.64 -7.76 -23.20
CA ALA A 289 -9.34 -8.77 -24.19
C ALA A 289 -10.60 -9.57 -24.57
N GLN A 290 -10.80 -9.85 -25.85
CA GLN A 290 -11.82 -10.78 -26.31
C GLN A 290 -11.42 -12.21 -25.99
N VAL A 291 -12.25 -12.95 -25.28
CA VAL A 291 -11.97 -14.31 -24.82
C VAL A 291 -11.74 -15.29 -25.98
N ASN A 292 -12.47 -15.13 -27.09
CA ASN A 292 -12.40 -16.04 -28.22
C ASN A 292 -11.20 -15.82 -29.16
N SER A 293 -10.53 -14.66 -29.10
CA SER A 293 -9.49 -14.28 -30.06
C SER A 293 -8.23 -13.68 -29.42
N GLY A 294 -8.25 -13.33 -28.13
CA GLY A 294 -7.17 -12.61 -27.46
C GLY A 294 -6.98 -11.16 -27.94
N ARG A 295 -7.90 -10.63 -28.78
CA ARG A 295 -7.79 -9.25 -29.27
C ARG A 295 -7.94 -8.26 -28.14
N VAL A 296 -6.91 -7.44 -27.93
CA VAL A 296 -6.85 -6.43 -26.87
C VAL A 296 -7.34 -5.06 -27.37
N ARG A 297 -8.02 -4.33 -26.49
CA ARG A 297 -8.39 -2.92 -26.65
C ARG A 297 -8.09 -2.18 -25.37
N VAL A 298 -7.15 -1.26 -25.39
CA VAL A 298 -6.85 -0.33 -24.29
C VAL A 298 -7.96 0.71 -24.18
N LEU A 299 -8.42 0.96 -22.96
CA LEU A 299 -9.55 1.84 -22.66
C LEU A 299 -9.10 3.20 -22.10
N THR A 300 -8.01 3.23 -21.33
CA THR A 300 -7.53 4.45 -20.63
C THR A 300 -6.27 5.06 -21.22
N GLY A 301 -5.82 4.61 -22.41
CA GLY A 301 -4.56 5.04 -23.01
C GLY A 301 -4.41 6.55 -23.27
N LYS A 302 -5.50 7.35 -23.17
CA LYS A 302 -5.47 8.82 -23.29
C LYS A 302 -5.56 9.53 -21.94
N LEU A 303 -5.71 8.79 -20.84
CA LEU A 303 -5.90 9.37 -19.52
C LEU A 303 -4.59 9.95 -18.96
N ASP A 304 -3.46 9.34 -19.30
CA ASP A 304 -2.13 9.69 -18.80
C ASP A 304 -2.07 9.74 -17.26
N ARG A 305 -2.70 8.74 -16.63
CA ARG A 305 -2.73 8.54 -15.18
C ARG A 305 -2.68 7.06 -14.86
N GLU A 306 -2.06 6.73 -13.75
CA GLU A 306 -2.08 5.38 -13.18
C GLU A 306 -3.52 4.95 -12.89
N VAL A 307 -3.86 3.70 -13.25
CA VAL A 307 -5.16 3.11 -12.97
C VAL A 307 -5.03 1.74 -12.31
N SER A 308 -5.97 1.42 -11.42
CA SER A 308 -5.99 0.15 -10.69
C SER A 308 -7.40 -0.37 -10.46
N SER A 309 -7.51 -1.59 -9.94
CA SER A 309 -8.75 -2.19 -9.43
C SER A 309 -9.93 -2.18 -10.40
N PRO A 310 -9.78 -2.70 -11.64
CA PRO A 310 -10.86 -2.75 -12.61
C PRO A 310 -12.01 -3.65 -12.15
N LEU A 311 -13.25 -3.17 -12.26
CA LEU A 311 -14.46 -3.88 -11.83
C LEU A 311 -15.60 -3.66 -12.84
N PHE A 312 -16.05 -4.73 -13.51
CA PHE A 312 -17.21 -4.62 -14.40
C PHE A 312 -18.47 -4.21 -13.64
N ALA A 313 -19.21 -3.26 -14.19
CA ALA A 313 -20.58 -3.03 -13.75
C ALA A 313 -21.46 -4.26 -14.03
N SER A 314 -22.49 -4.48 -13.22
CA SER A 314 -23.37 -5.66 -13.32
C SER A 314 -24.08 -5.81 -14.67
N ASP A 315 -24.30 -4.70 -15.39
CA ASP A 315 -24.88 -4.67 -16.72
C ASP A 315 -23.87 -4.95 -17.87
N GLY A 316 -22.57 -5.04 -17.54
CA GLY A 316 -21.46 -5.27 -18.48
C GLY A 316 -21.18 -4.12 -19.44
N ARG A 317 -21.78 -2.93 -19.25
CA ARG A 317 -21.65 -1.79 -20.18
C ARG A 317 -20.52 -0.85 -19.82
N SER A 318 -20.03 -0.88 -18.59
CA SER A 318 -18.94 -0.06 -18.10
C SER A 318 -18.03 -0.85 -17.18
N ILE A 319 -16.82 -0.31 -16.97
CA ILE A 319 -15.85 -0.80 -15.98
C ILE A 319 -15.53 0.35 -15.05
N GLN A 320 -15.66 0.13 -13.74
CA GLN A 320 -15.19 1.01 -12.68
C GLN A 320 -13.72 0.72 -12.42
N PHE A 321 -12.96 1.72 -11.99
CA PHE A 321 -11.53 1.60 -11.65
C PHE A 321 -11.11 2.79 -10.80
N SER A 322 -9.94 2.70 -10.14
CA SER A 322 -9.30 3.82 -9.45
C SER A 322 -8.35 4.55 -10.38
N VAL A 323 -8.19 5.85 -10.15
CA VAL A 323 -7.27 6.73 -10.88
C VAL A 323 -6.44 7.51 -9.88
N GLU A 324 -5.11 7.42 -9.97
CA GLU A 324 -4.21 8.30 -9.25
C GLU A 324 -4.01 9.61 -10.00
N ASP A 325 -4.18 10.74 -9.33
CA ASP A 325 -4.14 12.06 -9.96
C ASP A 325 -3.75 13.16 -8.96
N ASP A 326 -2.48 13.51 -8.95
CA ASP A 326 -1.91 14.68 -8.26
C ASP A 326 -2.37 14.82 -6.79
N GLY A 327 -2.01 13.85 -5.96
CA GLY A 327 -2.36 13.80 -4.54
C GLY A 327 -3.76 13.26 -4.23
N LEU A 328 -4.47 12.75 -5.24
CA LEU A 328 -5.77 12.09 -5.09
C LEU A 328 -5.74 10.69 -5.67
N GLN A 329 -6.67 9.85 -5.20
CA GLN A 329 -6.99 8.57 -5.81
C GLN A 329 -8.51 8.42 -5.83
N TYR A 330 -9.13 8.58 -6.98
CA TYR A 330 -10.58 8.64 -7.10
C TYR A 330 -11.17 7.54 -7.97
N PRO A 331 -12.42 7.11 -7.69
CA PRO A 331 -13.12 6.14 -8.52
C PRO A 331 -13.58 6.78 -9.82
N ALA A 332 -13.40 6.08 -10.92
CA ALA A 332 -13.87 6.45 -12.24
C ALA A 332 -14.58 5.26 -12.91
N GLN A 333 -15.28 5.52 -13.99
CA GLN A 333 -15.80 4.47 -14.87
C GLN A 333 -15.53 4.80 -16.33
N VAL A 334 -15.32 3.78 -17.13
CA VAL A 334 -15.26 3.88 -18.59
C VAL A 334 -16.45 3.18 -19.22
N VAL A 335 -17.18 3.85 -20.11
CA VAL A 335 -18.27 3.29 -20.89
C VAL A 335 -17.70 2.53 -22.08
N LEU A 336 -17.92 1.22 -22.19
CA LEU A 336 -17.28 0.35 -23.20
C LEU A 336 -17.61 0.74 -24.63
N ALA A 337 -18.85 1.18 -24.90
CA ALA A 337 -19.29 1.53 -26.25
C ALA A 337 -18.67 2.83 -26.77
N SER A 338 -18.53 3.86 -25.92
CA SER A 338 -18.05 5.19 -26.32
C SER A 338 -16.58 5.43 -25.97
N GLY A 339 -16.03 4.70 -24.98
CA GLY A 339 -14.74 5.01 -24.38
C GLY A 339 -14.74 6.26 -23.48
N ALA A 340 -15.92 6.81 -23.17
CA ALA A 340 -16.03 7.97 -22.29
C ALA A 340 -15.68 7.57 -20.86
N ILE A 341 -14.79 8.36 -20.23
CA ILE A 341 -14.38 8.18 -18.83
C ILE A 341 -15.10 9.25 -17.98
N GLU A 342 -15.68 8.82 -16.89
CA GLU A 342 -16.41 9.66 -15.95
C GLU A 342 -15.92 9.42 -14.52
N ARG A 343 -15.62 10.50 -13.78
CA ARG A 343 -15.31 10.45 -12.35
C ARG A 343 -16.57 10.19 -11.52
N LEU A 344 -16.49 9.25 -10.58
CA LEU A 344 -17.65 8.79 -9.77
C LEU A 344 -17.78 9.49 -8.43
N GLY A 345 -16.94 10.47 -8.11
CA GLY A 345 -17.00 11.18 -6.82
C GLY A 345 -16.29 12.53 -6.84
N GLY A 346 -16.31 13.22 -5.68
CA GLY A 346 -15.53 14.44 -5.43
C GLY A 346 -14.03 14.13 -5.21
N PRO A 347 -13.24 15.13 -4.75
CA PRO A 347 -11.87 14.90 -4.29
C PRO A 347 -11.86 13.91 -3.11
N MET A 348 -11.09 12.82 -3.22
CA MET A 348 -10.97 11.78 -2.19
C MET A 348 -9.77 10.88 -2.49
N VAL A 349 -9.34 10.11 -1.49
CA VAL A 349 -8.41 9.00 -1.68
C VAL A 349 -9.15 7.70 -1.38
N VAL A 350 -9.33 6.88 -2.42
CA VAL A 350 -10.01 5.59 -2.37
C VAL A 350 -8.98 4.49 -2.47
N HIS A 351 -8.84 3.69 -1.41
CA HIS A 351 -7.91 2.55 -1.38
C HIS A 351 -8.48 1.30 -2.03
N GLU A 352 -9.78 1.04 -1.83
CA GLU A 352 -10.44 -0.15 -2.35
C GLU A 352 -11.86 0.17 -2.87
N ILE A 353 -12.29 -0.60 -3.89
CA ILE A 353 -13.65 -0.52 -4.46
C ILE A 353 -14.21 -1.94 -4.55
N SER A 354 -15.45 -2.12 -4.10
CA SER A 354 -16.20 -3.35 -4.32
C SER A 354 -17.65 -3.03 -4.68
N SER A 355 -18.19 -3.75 -5.66
CA SER A 355 -19.55 -3.52 -6.13
C SER A 355 -20.33 -4.83 -6.30
N ALA A 356 -21.60 -4.80 -5.94
CA ALA A 356 -22.55 -5.87 -6.26
C ALA A 356 -23.92 -5.26 -6.55
N LYS A 357 -24.59 -5.70 -7.61
CA LYS A 357 -25.82 -5.07 -8.12
C LYS A 357 -25.60 -3.57 -8.35
N ASP A 358 -26.41 -2.74 -7.72
CA ASP A 358 -26.37 -1.28 -7.81
C ASP A 358 -25.67 -0.61 -6.62
N HIS A 359 -25.00 -1.40 -5.78
CA HIS A 359 -24.30 -0.94 -4.60
C HIS A 359 -22.79 -0.96 -4.81
N THR A 360 -22.15 0.18 -4.55
CA THR A 360 -20.68 0.32 -4.55
C THR A 360 -20.22 0.77 -3.18
N ALA A 361 -19.38 -0.03 -2.53
CA ALA A 361 -18.67 0.33 -1.32
C ALA A 361 -17.23 0.71 -1.66
N VAL A 362 -16.70 1.68 -0.95
CA VAL A 362 -15.32 2.17 -1.09
C VAL A 362 -14.66 2.30 0.28
N LEU A 363 -13.37 2.03 0.33
CA LEU A 363 -12.52 2.31 1.48
C LEU A 363 -11.87 3.67 1.25
N VAL A 364 -12.17 4.65 2.10
CA VAL A 364 -11.76 6.04 1.88
C VAL A 364 -11.08 6.59 3.12
N SER A 365 -9.99 7.30 2.91
CA SER A 365 -9.33 8.13 3.93
C SER A 365 -9.31 9.60 3.53
N GLY A 366 -8.86 10.45 4.44
CA GLY A 366 -8.63 11.87 4.22
C GLY A 366 -7.53 12.38 5.13
N ASP A 367 -7.10 13.63 4.97
CA ASP A 367 -5.95 14.25 5.66
C ASP A 367 -5.86 14.01 7.17
N ARG A 368 -7.00 13.79 7.81
CA ARG A 368 -7.15 13.67 9.27
C ARG A 368 -8.07 12.52 9.68
N SER A 369 -8.36 11.62 8.78
CA SER A 369 -9.22 10.46 9.02
C SER A 369 -8.61 9.23 8.33
N PRO A 370 -8.34 8.15 9.11
CA PRO A 370 -7.85 6.90 8.53
C PRO A 370 -8.93 6.24 7.66
N PRO A 371 -8.56 5.19 6.90
CA PRO A 371 -9.49 4.46 6.06
C PRO A 371 -10.71 3.93 6.82
N GLU A 372 -11.90 4.22 6.29
CA GLU A 372 -13.17 3.72 6.77
C GLU A 372 -14.04 3.29 5.57
N VAL A 373 -15.02 2.41 5.80
CA VAL A 373 -15.92 1.92 4.76
C VAL A 373 -17.04 2.93 4.51
N TYR A 374 -17.26 3.26 3.23
CA TYR A 374 -18.36 4.14 2.80
C TYR A 374 -19.18 3.48 1.70
N ALA A 375 -20.47 3.80 1.65
CA ALA A 375 -21.29 3.61 0.46
C ALA A 375 -21.06 4.79 -0.49
N LEU A 376 -20.79 4.50 -1.77
CA LEU A 376 -20.72 5.51 -2.83
C LEU A 376 -22.07 5.56 -3.56
N GLU A 377 -22.87 6.57 -3.26
CA GLU A 377 -24.25 6.74 -3.77
C GLU A 377 -24.40 8.11 -4.44
N ASN A 378 -24.78 8.14 -5.71
CA ASN A 378 -24.96 9.39 -6.46
C ASN A 378 -23.76 10.35 -6.35
N LYS A 379 -22.54 9.81 -6.48
CA LYS A 379 -21.26 10.52 -6.34
C LYS A 379 -20.98 11.11 -4.95
N ARG A 380 -21.67 10.63 -3.91
CA ARG A 380 -21.51 11.05 -2.52
C ARG A 380 -21.14 9.87 -1.63
N LEU A 381 -20.36 10.16 -0.61
CA LEU A 381 -19.97 9.19 0.40
C LEU A 381 -20.95 9.20 1.58
N ARG A 382 -21.41 8.02 1.99
CA ARG A 382 -22.16 7.80 3.21
C ARG A 382 -21.40 6.81 4.08
N PRO A 383 -21.02 7.16 5.33
CA PRO A 383 -20.21 6.26 6.17
C PRO A 383 -20.99 5.00 6.53
N LEU A 384 -20.29 3.85 6.44
CA LEU A 384 -20.75 2.54 6.90
C LEU A 384 -20.01 2.09 8.15
N SER A 385 -18.76 2.54 8.35
CA SER A 385 -17.96 2.24 9.53
C SER A 385 -17.41 3.51 10.20
N ALA A 386 -16.86 3.38 11.40
CA ALA A 386 -16.30 4.49 12.15
C ALA A 386 -15.40 3.99 13.31
N HIS A 387 -14.48 3.08 12.99
CA HIS A 387 -13.67 2.38 13.99
C HIS A 387 -12.74 3.33 14.77
N ASN A 388 -12.17 4.31 14.11
CA ASN A 388 -11.20 5.22 14.69
C ASN A 388 -11.79 6.55 15.20
N ARG A 389 -13.09 6.78 15.06
CA ARG A 389 -13.73 8.06 15.38
C ARG A 389 -13.43 8.57 16.79
N THR A 390 -13.49 7.70 17.78
CA THR A 390 -13.28 8.09 19.20
C THR A 390 -11.85 8.55 19.44
N LEU A 391 -10.86 7.80 18.94
CA LEU A 391 -9.45 8.14 19.08
C LEU A 391 -9.15 9.48 18.38
N PHE A 392 -9.56 9.62 17.13
CA PHE A 392 -9.25 10.81 16.34
C PHE A 392 -9.95 12.09 16.86
N ALA A 393 -11.07 11.95 17.56
CA ALA A 393 -11.70 13.08 18.26
C ALA A 393 -10.88 13.62 19.46
N GLU A 394 -9.96 12.82 20.01
CA GLU A 394 -9.04 13.24 21.08
C GLU A 394 -7.80 13.96 20.55
N LEU A 395 -7.47 13.79 19.25
CA LEU A 395 -6.21 14.21 18.68
C LEU A 395 -6.26 15.63 18.10
N SER A 396 -5.18 16.36 18.30
CA SER A 396 -4.92 17.65 17.66
C SER A 396 -3.92 17.44 16.52
N LEU A 397 -4.45 17.23 15.31
CA LEU A 397 -3.66 16.94 14.11
C LEU A 397 -3.35 18.22 13.32
N GLY A 398 -2.23 18.18 12.59
CA GLY A 398 -1.80 19.23 11.69
C GLY A 398 -2.79 19.50 10.55
N THR A 399 -2.70 20.69 9.96
CA THR A 399 -3.46 21.07 8.77
C THR A 399 -2.60 20.91 7.54
N LEU A 400 -3.11 20.17 6.55
CA LEU A 400 -2.44 19.95 5.27
C LEU A 400 -2.79 21.08 4.30
N GLU A 401 -1.81 21.57 3.54
CA GLU A 401 -1.94 22.56 2.47
C GLU A 401 -1.14 22.10 1.26
N ASP A 402 -1.77 22.09 0.08
CA ASP A 402 -1.07 21.83 -1.17
C ASP A 402 -0.14 22.98 -1.51
N ILE A 403 1.05 22.62 -2.00
CA ILE A 403 2.06 23.57 -2.44
C ILE A 403 2.51 23.26 -3.86
N SER A 404 2.88 24.30 -4.59
CA SER A 404 3.47 24.19 -5.94
C SER A 404 4.63 25.18 -6.05
N PHE A 405 5.71 24.72 -6.66
CA PHE A 405 6.93 25.50 -6.85
C PHE A 405 7.71 24.98 -8.06
N LYS A 406 8.77 25.68 -8.45
CA LYS A 406 9.62 25.26 -9.56
C LYS A 406 10.91 24.64 -9.08
N SER A 407 11.26 23.49 -9.64
CA SER A 407 12.59 22.90 -9.52
C SER A 407 13.64 23.74 -10.22
N ARG A 408 14.91 23.41 -10.03
CA ARG A 408 16.08 24.11 -10.59
C ARG A 408 16.02 24.27 -12.12
N ASP A 409 15.46 23.31 -12.82
CA ASP A 409 15.32 23.32 -14.29
C ASP A 409 14.03 23.96 -14.80
N GLY A 410 13.21 24.50 -13.89
CA GLY A 410 11.93 25.14 -14.18
C GLY A 410 10.73 24.20 -14.24
N THR A 411 10.93 22.89 -14.02
CA THR A 411 9.84 21.92 -13.88
C THR A 411 8.97 22.30 -12.68
N GLU A 412 7.65 22.30 -12.87
CA GLU A 412 6.69 22.51 -11.78
C GLU A 412 6.59 21.24 -10.95
N ILE A 413 6.80 21.39 -9.65
CA ILE A 413 6.73 20.32 -8.65
C ILE A 413 5.58 20.63 -7.69
N HIS A 414 4.82 19.60 -7.35
CA HIS A 414 3.76 19.68 -6.36
C HIS A 414 4.15 18.93 -5.10
N GLY A 415 3.48 19.24 -4.02
CA GLY A 415 3.67 18.58 -2.73
C GLY A 415 2.69 19.09 -1.71
N GLN A 416 2.91 18.70 -0.48
CA GLN A 416 2.06 19.02 0.65
C GLN A 416 2.89 19.60 1.79
N MET A 417 2.31 20.55 2.51
CA MET A 417 2.87 21.12 3.73
C MET A 417 1.90 20.86 4.89
N VAL A 418 2.32 20.05 5.85
CA VAL A 418 1.54 19.82 7.06
C VAL A 418 1.99 20.79 8.14
N LYS A 419 1.11 21.68 8.54
CA LYS A 419 1.34 22.71 9.56
C LYS A 419 0.89 22.22 10.94
N PRO A 420 1.61 22.56 12.03
CA PRO A 420 1.19 22.16 13.37
C PRO A 420 -0.20 22.72 13.73
N PRO A 421 -0.92 22.07 14.67
CA PRO A 421 -2.28 22.47 15.05
C PRO A 421 -2.40 23.91 15.54
N ASP A 422 -1.34 24.42 16.19
CA ASP A 422 -1.21 25.76 16.75
C ASP A 422 -0.42 26.72 15.84
N PHE A 423 -0.45 26.46 14.52
CA PHE A 423 0.29 27.26 13.55
C PHE A 423 -0.09 28.73 13.61
N VAL A 424 0.91 29.60 13.78
CA VAL A 424 0.78 31.05 13.78
C VAL A 424 1.48 31.61 12.54
N LYS A 425 0.74 32.35 11.73
CA LYS A 425 1.27 33.04 10.56
C LYS A 425 2.44 33.97 10.97
N ASP A 426 3.43 34.11 10.08
CA ASP A 426 4.63 34.95 10.26
C ASP A 426 5.60 34.49 11.34
N ARG A 427 5.40 33.29 11.91
CA ARG A 427 6.37 32.60 12.75
C ARG A 427 7.09 31.53 11.93
N ARG A 428 8.42 31.42 12.11
CA ARG A 428 9.24 30.34 11.52
C ARG A 428 9.26 29.12 12.42
N TYR A 429 9.13 27.93 11.81
CA TYR A 429 9.05 26.65 12.50
C TYR A 429 10.24 25.75 12.18
N PRO A 430 10.67 24.88 13.11
CA PRO A 430 11.53 23.76 12.75
C PRO A 430 10.79 22.94 11.71
N THR A 431 11.48 22.58 10.61
CA THR A 431 10.84 22.01 9.44
C THR A 431 11.53 20.71 9.06
N ILE A 432 10.75 19.68 8.79
CA ILE A 432 11.21 18.37 8.36
C ILE A 432 10.76 18.13 6.91
N LEU A 433 11.70 17.84 6.02
CA LEU A 433 11.43 17.25 4.74
C LEU A 433 11.28 15.74 4.96
N TRP A 434 10.04 15.20 4.81
CA TRP A 434 9.75 13.77 4.97
C TRP A 434 9.42 13.18 3.61
N ILE A 435 10.29 12.31 3.11
CA ILE A 435 10.31 11.85 1.73
C ILE A 435 9.63 10.48 1.64
N HIS A 436 8.68 10.32 0.71
CA HIS A 436 8.02 9.04 0.46
C HIS A 436 8.96 8.03 -0.21
N GLY A 437 8.64 6.74 -0.04
CA GLY A 437 9.30 5.63 -0.72
C GLY A 437 8.81 5.44 -2.17
N GLY A 438 9.11 4.31 -2.75
CA GLY A 438 8.78 3.97 -4.11
C GLY A 438 10.04 3.86 -4.96
N PRO A 439 10.36 4.77 -5.90
CA PRO A 439 9.87 6.14 -6.11
C PRO A 439 8.51 6.30 -6.76
N ASN A 440 8.00 5.25 -7.40
CA ASN A 440 6.78 5.22 -8.20
C ASN A 440 5.51 5.23 -7.31
N LEU A 441 5.40 6.21 -6.42
CA LEU A 441 4.28 6.50 -5.53
C LEU A 441 4.01 8.01 -5.52
N GLN A 442 2.97 8.42 -4.80
CA GLN A 442 2.72 9.83 -4.50
C GLN A 442 2.34 10.00 -3.02
N ASP A 443 2.70 11.15 -2.46
CA ASP A 443 2.07 11.68 -1.26
C ASP A 443 0.69 12.23 -1.62
N ASP A 444 -0.33 11.82 -0.90
CA ASP A 444 -1.73 12.13 -1.21
C ASP A 444 -2.51 12.64 0.02
N HIS A 445 -3.79 12.93 -0.19
CA HIS A 445 -4.74 13.39 0.84
C HIS A 445 -5.29 12.23 1.69
N SER A 446 -4.42 11.30 2.09
CA SER A 446 -4.79 10.19 2.97
C SER A 446 -4.17 10.31 4.36
N LEU A 447 -4.71 9.57 5.31
CA LEU A 447 -4.09 9.24 6.57
C LEU A 447 -4.05 7.72 6.70
N GLU A 448 -3.13 7.11 5.99
CA GLU A 448 -2.94 5.68 6.01
C GLU A 448 -2.28 5.23 7.32
N LEU A 449 -2.73 4.11 7.87
CA LEU A 449 -2.23 3.51 9.11
C LEU A 449 -1.43 2.22 8.86
N ALA A 450 -1.30 1.78 7.62
CA ALA A 450 -0.62 0.55 7.24
C ALA A 450 0.61 0.85 6.37
N GLY A 451 1.40 -0.16 6.11
CA GLY A 451 2.57 -0.07 5.26
C GLY A 451 3.66 0.82 5.84
N TYR A 452 4.20 1.68 5.02
CA TYR A 452 5.24 2.64 5.44
C TYR A 452 4.70 3.78 6.30
N ALA A 453 3.38 3.99 6.31
CA ALA A 453 2.63 5.01 7.05
C ALA A 453 3.16 6.46 6.97
N PRO A 454 3.73 6.96 5.83
CA PRO A 454 4.26 8.31 5.76
C PRO A 454 3.24 9.40 6.15
N PRO A 455 1.93 9.29 5.79
CA PRO A 455 0.94 10.28 6.21
C PRO A 455 0.77 10.37 7.73
N LEU A 456 0.82 9.22 8.45
CA LEU A 456 0.76 9.20 9.90
C LEU A 456 2.02 9.81 10.52
N GLU A 457 3.20 9.51 9.98
CA GLU A 457 4.48 10.05 10.42
C GLU A 457 4.52 11.58 10.27
N ARG A 458 3.99 12.13 9.17
CA ARG A 458 3.82 13.57 8.97
C ARG A 458 2.94 14.20 10.04
N GLN A 459 1.83 13.56 10.39
CA GLN A 459 0.94 14.02 11.45
C GLN A 459 1.57 13.89 12.84
N LEU A 460 2.39 12.85 13.05
CA LEU A 460 3.16 12.70 14.29
C LEU A 460 4.09 13.92 14.49
N PHE A 461 4.92 14.25 13.51
CA PHE A 461 5.82 15.42 13.59
C PHE A 461 5.04 16.73 13.71
N ALA A 462 3.99 16.91 12.91
CA ALA A 462 3.20 18.13 12.92
C ALA A 462 2.52 18.38 14.28
N SER A 463 1.96 17.34 14.90
CA SER A 463 1.34 17.44 16.22
C SER A 463 2.34 17.75 17.34
N HIS A 464 3.66 17.56 17.08
CA HIS A 464 4.76 17.93 17.98
C HIS A 464 5.42 19.27 17.61
N GLY A 465 4.77 20.09 16.78
CA GLY A 465 5.19 21.48 16.52
C GLY A 465 6.15 21.66 15.35
N TYR A 466 6.34 20.67 14.51
CA TYR A 466 7.08 20.77 13.25
C TYR A 466 6.17 21.19 12.10
N VAL A 467 6.72 21.91 11.14
CA VAL A 467 6.18 21.91 9.78
C VAL A 467 6.79 20.74 9.04
N VAL A 468 5.98 19.99 8.30
CA VAL A 468 6.44 18.84 7.52
C VAL A 468 6.18 19.07 6.05
N LEU A 469 7.20 18.88 5.23
CA LEU A 469 7.12 18.93 3.77
C LEU A 469 7.08 17.52 3.21
N ALA A 470 6.13 17.25 2.35
CA ALA A 470 6.01 16.03 1.57
C ALA A 470 5.96 16.44 0.10
N ILE A 471 6.95 16.03 -0.68
CA ILE A 471 7.16 16.52 -2.04
C ILE A 471 6.99 15.36 -3.03
N ASN A 472 6.06 15.49 -3.96
CA ASN A 472 5.89 14.56 -5.09
C ASN A 472 6.95 14.87 -6.14
N TYR A 473 8.13 14.30 -5.94
CA TYR A 473 9.31 14.48 -6.80
C TYR A 473 9.16 13.69 -8.10
N ARG A 474 9.95 14.04 -9.12
CA ARG A 474 10.00 13.31 -10.38
C ARG A 474 10.39 11.85 -10.15
N GLY A 475 9.72 10.94 -10.85
CA GLY A 475 9.76 9.50 -10.61
C GLY A 475 8.47 8.99 -9.96
N GLY A 476 7.75 9.85 -9.22
CA GLY A 476 6.46 9.52 -8.61
C GLY A 476 5.30 9.42 -9.59
N THR A 477 4.15 8.93 -9.10
CA THR A 477 2.89 8.79 -9.85
C THR A 477 2.03 10.06 -9.81
N GLY A 478 0.83 9.99 -10.37
CA GLY A 478 -0.19 11.06 -10.33
C GLY A 478 0.02 12.22 -11.31
N ARG A 479 1.17 12.32 -11.99
CA ARG A 479 1.52 13.44 -12.87
C ARG A 479 1.82 13.06 -14.33
N GLY A 480 1.47 11.84 -14.70
CA GLY A 480 1.60 11.30 -16.05
C GLY A 480 2.94 10.63 -16.34
N LEU A 481 2.97 9.88 -17.43
CA LEU A 481 4.06 8.96 -17.77
C LEU A 481 5.42 9.64 -17.94
N GLN A 482 5.46 10.84 -18.52
CA GLN A 482 6.71 11.57 -18.70
C GLN A 482 7.33 11.99 -17.36
N PHE A 483 6.51 12.36 -16.38
CA PHE A 483 6.96 12.73 -15.05
C PHE A 483 7.51 11.51 -14.31
N THR A 484 6.79 10.39 -14.33
CA THR A 484 7.20 9.13 -13.73
C THR A 484 8.52 8.61 -14.32
N ARG A 485 8.70 8.64 -15.65
CA ARG A 485 9.92 8.14 -16.31
C ARG A 485 11.10 9.09 -16.29
N SER A 486 10.94 10.30 -15.79
CA SER A 486 11.98 11.33 -15.92
C SER A 486 13.27 11.03 -15.16
N MET A 487 13.23 10.12 -14.17
CA MET A 487 14.41 9.70 -13.42
C MET A 487 15.00 8.35 -13.87
N PHE A 488 14.48 7.73 -14.94
CA PHE A 488 15.00 6.47 -15.44
C PHE A 488 16.52 6.54 -15.69
N ALA A 489 17.29 5.66 -15.05
CA ALA A 489 18.76 5.61 -15.06
C ALA A 489 19.45 6.92 -14.66
N ASP A 490 18.79 7.73 -13.81
CA ASP A 490 19.25 9.07 -13.41
C ASP A 490 19.02 9.36 -11.92
N TRP A 491 19.09 8.34 -11.07
CA TRP A 491 18.87 8.44 -9.63
C TRP A 491 19.89 9.36 -8.96
N GLY A 492 19.44 10.16 -8.00
CA GLY A 492 20.25 11.08 -7.21
C GLY A 492 20.49 12.46 -7.88
N ASP A 493 19.76 12.84 -8.94
CA ASP A 493 19.90 14.15 -9.58
C ASP A 493 18.59 14.97 -9.57
N LYS A 494 17.60 14.58 -10.39
CA LYS A 494 16.40 15.40 -10.59
C LYS A 494 15.51 15.42 -9.35
N GLU A 495 15.29 14.29 -8.72
CA GLU A 495 14.49 14.16 -7.50
C GLU A 495 15.16 14.85 -6.30
N VAL A 496 16.49 14.81 -6.20
CA VAL A 496 17.24 15.62 -5.20
C VAL A 496 16.98 17.11 -5.45
N ALA A 497 17.08 17.57 -6.70
CA ALA A 497 16.80 18.95 -7.03
C ALA A 497 15.35 19.36 -6.70
N ASP A 498 14.39 18.47 -6.91
CA ASP A 498 12.97 18.72 -6.66
C ASP A 498 12.68 18.87 -5.15
N VAL A 499 13.15 17.93 -4.33
CA VAL A 499 12.90 17.98 -2.87
C VAL A 499 13.64 19.14 -2.20
N LEU A 500 14.86 19.46 -2.64
CA LEU A 500 15.60 20.63 -2.13
C LEU A 500 14.93 21.95 -2.53
N ALA A 501 14.36 22.04 -3.74
CA ALA A 501 13.57 23.22 -4.15
C ALA A 501 12.30 23.40 -3.30
N GLY A 502 11.69 22.32 -2.81
CA GLY A 502 10.59 22.37 -1.84
C GLY A 502 11.02 22.98 -0.51
N VAL A 503 12.22 22.66 -0.02
CA VAL A 503 12.79 23.29 1.18
C VAL A 503 13.05 24.78 0.94
N ASP A 504 13.61 25.15 -0.23
CA ASP A 504 13.83 26.55 -0.60
C ASP A 504 12.52 27.33 -0.65
N TYR A 505 11.46 26.75 -1.20
CA TYR A 505 10.11 27.32 -1.20
C TYR A 505 9.60 27.59 0.23
N ALA A 506 9.73 26.63 1.14
CA ALA A 506 9.28 26.79 2.52
C ALA A 506 10.07 27.85 3.30
N ILE A 507 11.37 28.00 3.02
CA ILE A 507 12.21 29.07 3.60
C ILE A 507 11.78 30.44 3.04
N ALA A 508 11.60 30.52 1.72
CA ALA A 508 11.24 31.78 1.04
C ALA A 508 9.82 32.26 1.43
N SER A 509 8.88 31.32 1.67
CA SER A 509 7.54 31.64 2.17
C SER A 509 7.52 32.11 3.64
N GLY A 510 8.65 32.08 4.34
CA GLY A 510 8.76 32.50 5.73
C GLY A 510 8.27 31.48 6.76
N VAL A 511 7.89 30.27 6.33
CA VAL A 511 7.38 29.21 7.20
C VAL A 511 8.51 28.40 7.83
N ALA A 512 9.50 27.97 7.03
CA ALA A 512 10.63 27.19 7.52
C ALA A 512 11.71 28.07 8.16
N ASP A 513 12.27 27.58 9.28
CA ASP A 513 13.46 28.17 9.90
C ASP A 513 14.71 27.52 9.27
N PRO A 514 15.53 28.27 8.52
CA PRO A 514 16.70 27.71 7.86
C PRO A 514 17.77 27.18 8.81
N ALA A 515 17.71 27.56 10.09
CA ALA A 515 18.63 27.05 11.11
C ALA A 515 18.16 25.73 11.74
N ARG A 516 16.93 25.29 11.48
CA ARG A 516 16.30 24.13 12.11
C ARG A 516 15.59 23.25 11.07
N LEU A 517 16.39 22.74 10.11
CA LEU A 517 15.94 21.86 9.04
C LEU A 517 16.33 20.41 9.33
N GLY A 518 15.36 19.52 9.30
CA GLY A 518 15.54 18.07 9.32
C GLY A 518 15.15 17.44 8.00
N ILE A 519 15.63 16.24 7.76
CA ILE A 519 15.31 15.44 6.59
C ILE A 519 15.16 13.98 6.99
N GLY A 520 14.31 13.24 6.31
CA GLY A 520 14.21 11.80 6.49
C GLY A 520 13.17 11.17 5.56
N GLY A 521 13.14 9.86 5.60
CA GLY A 521 12.19 9.03 4.85
C GLY A 521 12.48 7.56 5.04
N TRP A 522 11.68 6.74 4.40
CA TRP A 522 11.78 5.28 4.44
C TRP A 522 11.92 4.73 3.02
N SER A 523 12.64 3.60 2.83
CA SER A 523 12.80 2.96 1.52
C SER A 523 13.52 3.90 0.55
N TYR A 524 12.99 4.13 -0.61
CA TYR A 524 13.54 5.14 -1.54
C TYR A 524 13.64 6.53 -0.88
N GLY A 525 12.75 6.87 0.06
CA GLY A 525 12.86 8.10 0.85
C GLY A 525 14.10 8.13 1.76
N GLY A 526 14.55 6.99 2.27
CA GLY A 526 15.82 6.82 2.97
C GLY A 526 17.03 6.95 2.03
N ILE A 527 16.96 6.34 0.84
CA ILE A 527 17.97 6.46 -0.23
C ILE A 527 18.12 7.93 -0.62
N LEU A 528 17.01 8.61 -0.91
CA LEU A 528 17.02 10.02 -1.31
C LEU A 528 17.44 10.95 -0.16
N THR A 529 17.24 10.56 1.10
CA THR A 529 17.80 11.26 2.26
C THR A 529 19.32 11.23 2.23
N ASP A 530 19.92 10.06 1.95
CA ASP A 530 21.37 9.91 1.84
C ASP A 530 21.94 10.74 0.69
N ASP A 531 21.29 10.77 -0.48
CA ASP A 531 21.65 11.62 -1.61
C ASP A 531 21.59 13.10 -1.27
N CYS A 532 20.53 13.54 -0.59
CA CYS A 532 20.36 14.93 -0.19
C CYS A 532 21.44 15.40 0.80
N ILE A 533 21.76 14.61 1.84
CA ILE A 533 22.77 15.03 2.84
C ILE A 533 24.21 14.95 2.31
N ALA A 534 24.46 14.12 1.27
CA ALA A 534 25.74 14.12 0.55
C ALA A 534 25.88 15.32 -0.42
N SER A 535 24.75 15.90 -0.85
CA SER A 535 24.70 17.00 -1.81
C SER A 535 24.52 18.38 -1.18
N ASP A 536 23.93 18.47 0.04
CA ASP A 536 23.57 19.73 0.69
C ASP A 536 23.77 19.63 2.23
N ALA A 537 24.51 20.58 2.80
CA ALA A 537 24.88 20.61 4.22
C ALA A 537 23.90 21.39 5.12
N ARG A 538 22.74 21.84 4.60
CA ARG A 538 21.80 22.69 5.36
C ARG A 538 21.08 21.97 6.51
N PHE A 539 20.92 20.64 6.43
CA PHE A 539 20.18 19.85 7.40
C PHE A 539 20.95 19.68 8.71
N LYS A 540 20.22 19.72 9.83
CA LYS A 540 20.77 19.57 11.19
C LYS A 540 20.54 18.20 11.79
N ALA A 541 19.63 17.42 11.21
CA ALA A 541 19.36 16.02 11.54
C ALA A 541 18.85 15.29 10.30
N ALA A 542 19.23 14.03 10.16
CA ALA A 542 18.74 13.14 9.12
C ALA A 542 18.27 11.80 9.71
N ILE A 543 17.26 11.19 9.08
CA ILE A 543 16.81 9.83 9.36
C ILE A 543 16.73 9.08 8.03
N SER A 544 17.64 8.12 7.84
CA SER A 544 17.63 7.21 6.68
C SER A 544 17.09 5.86 7.15
N GLY A 545 15.77 5.66 6.95
CA GLY A 545 15.07 4.42 7.29
C GLY A 545 15.05 3.48 6.10
N ALA A 546 15.46 2.22 6.27
CA ALA A 546 15.57 1.22 5.21
C ALA A 546 16.16 1.83 3.92
N GLY A 547 17.24 2.62 4.07
CA GLY A 547 17.93 3.31 2.98
C GLY A 547 19.21 2.60 2.55
N SER A 548 19.66 2.89 1.33
CA SER A 548 20.95 2.42 0.81
C SER A 548 21.62 3.49 -0.02
N ALA A 549 22.83 3.85 0.38
CA ALA A 549 23.66 4.80 -0.34
C ALA A 549 24.55 4.15 -1.42
N SER A 550 24.59 2.81 -1.49
CA SER A 550 25.43 2.04 -2.41
C SER A 550 24.62 1.03 -3.19
N GLN A 551 24.14 1.40 -4.37
CA GLN A 551 23.33 0.51 -5.21
C GLN A 551 24.13 -0.69 -5.73
N ILE A 552 25.46 -0.59 -5.80
CA ILE A 552 26.32 -1.73 -6.15
C ILE A 552 26.17 -2.88 -5.14
N SER A 553 26.05 -2.58 -3.86
CA SER A 553 25.89 -3.58 -2.81
C SER A 553 24.49 -4.19 -2.75
N MET A 554 23.52 -3.56 -3.39
CA MET A 554 22.15 -4.07 -3.49
C MET A 554 22.02 -5.16 -4.58
N TYR A 555 22.80 -5.09 -5.66
CA TYR A 555 22.70 -6.04 -6.77
C TYR A 555 22.80 -7.49 -6.31
N GLY A 556 21.69 -8.22 -6.38
CA GLY A 556 21.56 -9.61 -5.91
C GLY A 556 21.50 -9.77 -4.39
N ALA A 557 21.53 -8.69 -3.61
CA ALA A 557 21.27 -8.70 -2.18
C ALA A 557 19.79 -8.44 -1.86
N ASP A 558 19.09 -7.69 -2.72
CA ASP A 558 17.68 -7.37 -2.67
C ASP A 558 16.84 -8.13 -3.71
N GLU A 559 15.59 -7.76 -3.89
CA GLU A 559 14.62 -8.35 -4.82
C GLU A 559 14.57 -7.68 -6.20
N TYR A 560 15.23 -6.53 -6.42
CA TYR A 560 15.05 -5.67 -7.60
C TYR A 560 15.87 -6.04 -8.83
N ILE A 561 16.33 -7.28 -8.95
CA ILE A 561 17.20 -7.73 -10.08
C ILE A 561 16.58 -7.41 -11.46
N LEU A 562 15.25 -7.51 -11.61
CA LEU A 562 14.56 -7.21 -12.86
C LEU A 562 14.68 -5.73 -13.23
N GLN A 563 14.50 -4.84 -12.25
CA GLN A 563 14.66 -3.41 -12.44
C GLN A 563 16.10 -3.06 -12.77
N TYR A 564 17.06 -3.57 -12.01
CA TYR A 564 18.47 -3.28 -12.23
C TYR A 564 18.94 -3.68 -13.63
N ASP A 565 18.61 -4.88 -14.08
CA ASP A 565 19.03 -5.33 -15.41
C ASP A 565 18.33 -4.55 -16.54
N ALA A 566 17.07 -4.16 -16.35
CA ALA A 566 16.31 -3.41 -17.33
C ALA A 566 16.71 -1.92 -17.38
N GLU A 567 17.01 -1.30 -16.25
CA GLU A 567 17.26 0.13 -16.11
C GLU A 567 18.76 0.48 -16.14
N LEU A 568 19.54 -0.16 -15.27
CA LEU A 568 20.97 0.15 -15.09
C LEU A 568 21.87 -0.76 -15.93
N GLY A 569 21.36 -1.95 -16.30
CA GLY A 569 22.15 -3.04 -16.85
C GLY A 569 23.16 -3.61 -15.85
N PRO A 570 23.80 -4.74 -16.15
CA PRO A 570 24.65 -5.41 -15.18
C PRO A 570 25.90 -4.58 -14.81
N PRO A 571 26.31 -4.55 -13.51
CA PRO A 571 27.40 -3.70 -13.01
C PRO A 571 28.72 -3.84 -13.77
N TRP A 572 29.09 -5.06 -14.20
CA TRP A 572 30.32 -5.31 -14.96
C TRP A 572 30.34 -4.76 -16.39
N ARG A 573 29.20 -4.26 -16.89
CA ARG A 573 29.11 -3.59 -18.20
C ARG A 573 28.91 -2.08 -18.08
N ASN A 574 28.25 -1.61 -17.01
CA ASN A 574 27.83 -0.22 -16.82
C ASN A 574 28.38 0.39 -15.51
N GLN A 575 29.67 0.14 -15.21
CA GLN A 575 30.30 0.58 -13.95
C GLN A 575 30.09 2.07 -13.66
N ALA A 576 30.21 2.94 -14.68
CA ALA A 576 30.08 4.38 -14.48
C ALA A 576 28.67 4.78 -14.00
N LEU A 577 27.62 4.11 -14.50
CA LEU A 577 26.25 4.36 -14.07
C LEU A 577 26.02 3.87 -12.64
N TRP A 578 26.51 2.67 -12.31
CA TRP A 578 26.42 2.13 -10.96
C TRP A 578 27.17 2.98 -9.92
N LEU A 579 28.31 3.55 -10.27
CA LEU A 579 28.99 4.52 -9.41
C LEU A 579 28.20 5.82 -9.27
N LYS A 580 27.56 6.28 -10.34
CA LYS A 580 26.70 7.47 -10.29
C LYS A 580 25.52 7.29 -9.33
N VAL A 581 24.77 6.21 -9.45
CA VAL A 581 23.61 5.93 -8.58
C VAL A 581 24.01 5.47 -7.16
N SER A 582 25.29 5.28 -6.89
CA SER A 582 25.89 5.04 -5.58
C SER A 582 26.61 6.30 -5.05
N TYR A 583 26.23 7.47 -5.53
CA TYR A 583 26.90 8.75 -5.23
C TYR A 583 27.06 9.01 -3.72
N PRO A 584 26.07 8.81 -2.85
CA PRO A 584 26.21 9.18 -1.44
C PRO A 584 27.32 8.40 -0.72
N PHE A 585 27.45 7.10 -1.01
CA PHE A 585 28.49 6.27 -0.38
C PHE A 585 29.89 6.71 -0.78
N PHE A 586 30.15 7.01 -2.05
CA PHE A 586 31.45 7.45 -2.57
C PHE A 586 31.77 8.91 -2.25
N HIS A 587 30.80 9.67 -1.70
CA HIS A 587 30.94 11.05 -1.26
C HIS A 587 30.54 11.25 0.19
N ALA A 588 30.62 10.17 1.00
CA ALA A 588 30.29 10.22 2.44
C ALA A 588 31.12 11.26 3.21
N ASP A 589 32.33 11.60 2.71
CA ASP A 589 33.19 12.66 3.25
C ASP A 589 32.58 14.07 3.16
N ARG A 590 31.49 14.26 2.40
CA ARG A 590 30.74 15.53 2.32
C ARG A 590 29.63 15.61 3.36
N ILE A 591 29.29 14.51 4.00
CA ILE A 591 28.18 14.44 4.96
C ILE A 591 28.66 14.93 6.33
N HIS A 592 28.00 15.95 6.83
CA HIS A 592 28.23 16.51 8.16
C HIS A 592 26.99 16.44 9.05
N THR A 593 25.85 16.00 8.48
CA THR A 593 24.57 15.93 9.16
C THR A 593 24.54 14.72 10.10
N PRO A 594 24.24 14.90 11.40
CA PRO A 594 23.98 13.78 12.29
C PRO A 594 22.85 12.92 11.73
N THR A 595 23.10 11.61 11.57
CA THR A 595 22.20 10.71 10.85
C THR A 595 21.84 9.47 11.67
N LEU A 596 20.54 9.18 11.76
CA LEU A 596 19.99 7.94 12.31
C LEU A 596 19.67 6.98 11.18
N PHE A 597 20.30 5.81 11.18
CA PHE A 597 20.01 4.70 10.26
C PHE A 597 19.15 3.67 10.98
N MET A 598 18.18 3.06 10.27
CA MET A 598 17.37 2.00 10.83
C MET A 598 16.74 1.10 9.75
N GLY A 599 16.52 -0.17 10.10
CA GLY A 599 15.86 -1.16 9.20
C GLY A 599 15.70 -2.51 9.86
N GLY A 600 14.98 -3.41 9.22
CA GLY A 600 14.84 -4.82 9.59
C GLY A 600 16.07 -5.63 9.18
N ASP A 601 16.44 -6.65 9.95
CA ASP A 601 17.54 -7.54 9.56
C ASP A 601 17.13 -8.65 8.57
N ASN A 602 15.82 -8.76 8.31
CA ASN A 602 15.24 -9.67 7.33
C ASN A 602 14.59 -8.93 6.15
N ASP A 603 15.00 -7.68 5.93
CA ASP A 603 14.55 -6.84 4.82
C ASP A 603 15.26 -7.27 3.52
N PHE A 604 14.49 -7.79 2.55
CA PHE A 604 14.96 -8.12 1.21
C PHE A 604 14.56 -7.10 0.14
N ASP A 605 13.75 -6.12 0.50
CA ASP A 605 13.42 -4.96 -0.33
C ASP A 605 14.62 -3.97 -0.32
N VAL A 606 14.97 -3.43 0.85
CA VAL A 606 16.20 -2.62 1.03
C VAL A 606 17.02 -3.14 2.21
N PRO A 607 17.91 -4.11 1.97
CA PRO A 607 18.68 -4.76 3.01
C PRO A 607 19.43 -3.81 3.93
N ILE A 608 19.37 -4.07 5.24
CA ILE A 608 19.97 -3.25 6.30
C ILE A 608 21.47 -2.98 6.08
N SER A 609 22.14 -3.83 5.29
CA SER A 609 23.55 -3.67 4.93
C SER A 609 23.87 -2.32 4.29
N GLY A 610 22.91 -1.70 3.60
CA GLY A 610 23.06 -0.33 3.08
C GLY A 610 23.22 0.70 4.20
N GLY A 611 22.35 0.62 5.20
CA GLY A 611 22.44 1.44 6.42
C GLY A 611 23.71 1.18 7.23
N GLU A 612 24.12 -0.10 7.36
CA GLU A 612 25.37 -0.49 8.05
C GLU A 612 26.61 0.12 7.39
N GLN A 613 26.67 0.12 6.06
CA GLN A 613 27.78 0.72 5.30
C GLN A 613 27.88 2.23 5.56
N MET A 614 26.76 2.94 5.50
CA MET A 614 26.75 4.37 5.75
C MET A 614 27.02 4.71 7.22
N TYR A 615 26.46 3.95 8.16
CA TYR A 615 26.81 4.08 9.58
C TYR A 615 28.32 3.95 9.80
N GLN A 616 28.95 2.90 9.23
CA GLN A 616 30.39 2.70 9.39
C GLN A 616 31.21 3.82 8.73
N ALA A 617 30.79 4.30 7.56
CA ALA A 617 31.47 5.41 6.88
C ALA A 617 31.41 6.69 7.72
N LEU A 618 30.23 7.08 8.20
CA LEU A 618 30.06 8.30 9.03
C LEU A 618 30.78 8.19 10.37
N ARG A 619 30.77 7.01 11.01
CA ARG A 619 31.56 6.76 12.23
C ARG A 619 33.06 6.94 12.00
N THR A 620 33.59 6.46 10.86
CA THR A 620 34.99 6.63 10.47
C THR A 620 35.35 8.11 10.26
N LEU A 621 34.40 8.88 9.72
CA LEU A 621 34.56 10.33 9.49
C LEU A 621 34.33 11.19 10.75
N GLY A 622 33.90 10.58 11.86
CA GLY A 622 33.63 11.29 13.11
C GLY A 622 32.30 12.04 13.13
N VAL A 623 31.41 11.76 12.18
CA VAL A 623 30.04 12.29 12.16
C VAL A 623 29.18 11.55 13.18
N GLU A 624 28.38 12.26 13.95
CA GLU A 624 27.47 11.67 14.93
C GLU A 624 26.40 10.85 14.22
N THR A 625 26.30 9.56 14.56
CA THR A 625 25.36 8.65 13.92
C THR A 625 25.00 7.47 14.83
N GLU A 626 23.78 6.97 14.69
CA GLU A 626 23.26 5.76 15.32
C GLU A 626 22.73 4.81 14.26
N LEU A 627 22.78 3.50 14.54
CA LEU A 627 22.18 2.44 13.72
C LEU A 627 21.25 1.61 14.59
N ILE A 628 20.00 1.45 14.16
CA ILE A 628 18.98 0.64 14.82
C ILE A 628 18.61 -0.51 13.91
N VAL A 629 18.85 -1.73 14.38
CA VAL A 629 18.47 -2.97 13.68
C VAL A 629 17.29 -3.59 14.41
N TYR A 630 16.21 -3.87 13.68
CA TYR A 630 15.00 -4.51 14.22
C TYR A 630 15.01 -6.00 13.89
N PRO A 631 15.27 -6.89 14.88
CA PRO A 631 15.44 -8.31 14.63
C PRO A 631 14.17 -9.00 14.12
N GLY A 632 14.30 -9.73 13.00
CA GLY A 632 13.22 -10.49 12.38
C GLY A 632 12.23 -9.66 11.57
N GLU A 633 12.38 -8.33 11.52
CA GLU A 633 11.52 -7.47 10.71
C GLU A 633 11.97 -7.43 9.25
N THR A 634 10.98 -7.37 8.37
CA THR A 634 11.11 -7.16 6.95
C THR A 634 11.06 -5.66 6.63
N HIS A 635 10.86 -5.29 5.39
CA HIS A 635 10.76 -3.89 4.98
C HIS A 635 9.57 -3.16 5.62
N ILE A 636 8.44 -3.87 5.78
CA ILE A 636 7.27 -3.39 6.52
C ILE A 636 7.23 -4.10 7.88
N PHE A 637 7.34 -3.32 8.95
CA PHE A 637 7.36 -3.87 10.29
C PHE A 637 6.03 -4.50 10.70
N SER A 638 6.12 -5.69 11.26
CA SER A 638 4.97 -6.47 11.71
C SER A 638 4.69 -6.31 13.20
N ARG A 639 5.72 -6.05 14.03
CA ARG A 639 5.58 -5.94 15.49
C ARG A 639 5.14 -4.56 15.92
N PRO A 640 4.01 -4.43 16.62
CA PRO A 640 3.52 -3.15 17.11
C PRO A 640 4.53 -2.38 18.00
N SER A 641 5.28 -3.09 18.85
CA SER A 641 6.29 -2.47 19.72
C SER A 641 7.42 -1.82 18.93
N TYR A 642 7.82 -2.39 17.79
CA TYR A 642 8.87 -1.85 16.94
C TYR A 642 8.40 -0.61 16.18
N LEU A 643 7.14 -0.57 15.77
CA LEU A 643 6.54 0.64 15.18
C LEU A 643 6.48 1.79 16.18
N VAL A 644 6.11 1.50 17.43
CA VAL A 644 6.12 2.49 18.53
C VAL A 644 7.55 2.97 18.80
N ASP A 645 8.53 2.07 18.89
CA ASP A 645 9.95 2.43 19.10
C ASP A 645 10.47 3.27 17.94
N ARG A 646 10.16 2.91 16.68
CA ARG A 646 10.52 3.69 15.50
C ARG A 646 10.02 5.14 15.59
N PHE A 647 8.75 5.34 15.93
CA PHE A 647 8.17 6.67 16.06
C PHE A 647 8.75 7.47 17.24
N GLN A 648 9.06 6.80 18.36
CA GLN A 648 9.74 7.44 19.50
C GLN A 648 11.15 7.92 19.10
N ARG A 649 11.90 7.10 18.34
CA ARG A 649 13.22 7.46 17.83
C ARG A 649 13.17 8.59 16.83
N TYR A 650 12.18 8.59 15.93
CA TYR A 650 11.96 9.68 14.99
C TYR A 650 11.82 11.03 15.71
N LEU A 651 10.92 11.10 16.70
CA LEU A 651 10.73 12.30 17.49
C LEU A 651 11.98 12.66 18.30
N GLY A 652 12.56 11.68 19.00
CA GLY A 652 13.73 11.90 19.86
C GLY A 652 14.94 12.44 19.09
N TRP A 653 15.19 11.88 17.88
CA TRP A 653 16.29 12.32 17.02
C TRP A 653 16.07 13.73 16.51
N MET A 654 14.90 14.03 15.95
CA MET A 654 14.58 15.36 15.44
C MET A 654 14.54 16.41 16.56
N ASP A 655 13.98 16.08 17.73
CA ASP A 655 13.91 16.98 18.87
C ASP A 655 15.30 17.37 19.37
N ARG A 656 16.24 16.43 19.42
CA ARG A 656 17.62 16.64 19.89
C ARG A 656 18.35 17.73 19.10
N TYR A 657 18.15 17.82 17.80
CA TYR A 657 18.89 18.73 16.92
C TYR A 657 18.10 19.95 16.45
N LEU A 658 16.77 19.88 16.44
CA LEU A 658 15.92 20.92 15.86
C LEU A 658 15.16 21.75 16.88
N LYS A 659 15.05 21.28 18.15
CA LYS A 659 14.46 22.06 19.24
C LYS A 659 15.56 22.61 20.14
N PRO A 660 15.36 23.80 20.79
CA PRO A 660 16.28 24.29 21.77
C PRO A 660 16.39 23.29 22.92
N ALA A 661 17.57 23.15 23.51
CA ALA A 661 17.75 22.38 24.73
C ALA A 661 16.76 22.84 25.80
N PRO A 662 16.10 21.90 26.52
CA PRO A 662 15.12 22.22 27.55
C PRO A 662 15.65 23.07 28.67
#